data_4af2e6dfd250c55dcf5a871a9e5a9005
#
_entry.id   4af2e6dfd250c55dcf5a871a9e5a9005
#
_cell.length_a   1.000
_cell.length_b   1.000
_cell.length_c   1.000
_cell.angle_alpha   90.00
_cell.angle_beta   90.00
_cell.angle_gamma   90.00
#
_symmetry.space_group_name_H-M   'P 1'
#
loop_
_entity.id
_entity.type
_entity.pdbx_description
1 polymer ?
#
loop_
_entity_poly.entity_id
_entity_poly.type
_entity_poly.pdbx_seq_one_letter_code
_entity_poly.pdbx_strand_id
1 'polypeptide(L)'
;AEGAQIIDNPILSNFKEGMSVLEYFISTHGARKGLADTALKTADAGYLTRRLVDVSHDVIITEEDCGTLRGLVCTALKDGDEVISSLSERILGRVSVHDIINPTTGKLIVAAGEEITEPIAAEIEASPIESVEIRSVLTCESKHGVCMKCYGRNLATSRMVQKGEAVGVIAAQSIGEPGTQLTLRTFHAGGIASNAAANATIKAKSDCRVEFDELRTVESHDEEGKACKIVVGRLAEVRFVDENTGIVLSNQNVPYGSELFVDEGQHVDKDTVVAKWDPFNAVIVTETAGKIQFENVTEGISYRVEEDEATGLRERIVIESKDKTHVPNCNILDENGDIIRTYSFPINGHIVVEDGQSLKAGDILVKIPRVVGKAGDITGGLPRVTELFEARNPSNPAVVSEIDGEISMGNVKRGHREIIVTSKLGEVKKYLVPLSKQILVQENDFVRAGTKLSDGSITPSDILAIMGPTAVQEYIVNEVQDVYRLQGVKINDKHFEVIVRQMMRKVQINEPGDTRFLEQQIVDKLDFAEENDRIWGKKVVVDAGDSETMKKGMIVTARKLRDENSQLKRRDLKLVKVRDAEAATSTQILQGITRAALQTKSFMSAASFQETTKVLNEAAISGKTDYLEGMKENVICGHLIPAGTGLREFSKIVVADKEEYERAQAAKAAADEEEQA
;
A
#
# COMPACT_ATOMS: atom_id res chain seq x y z
N ALA A 1 -11.61 25.07 5.53
CA ALA A 1 -13.01 25.42 5.80
C ALA A 1 -13.47 24.60 6.99
N GLU A 2 -13.69 25.24 8.09
CA GLU A 2 -14.20 24.68 9.32
C GLU A 2 -15.62 24.17 9.09
N GLY A 3 -15.85 22.90 9.48
CA GLY A 3 -17.11 22.24 9.75
C GLY A 3 -18.22 22.39 8.71
N ALA A 4 -18.63 21.29 8.10
CA ALA A 4 -19.90 21.23 7.38
C ALA A 4 -21.04 21.52 8.37
N GLN A 5 -21.51 22.76 8.42
CA GLN A 5 -22.66 23.14 9.24
C GLN A 5 -23.91 22.53 8.60
N ILE A 6 -24.53 21.61 9.32
CA ILE A 6 -25.82 21.05 8.91
C ILE A 6 -26.87 22.16 9.05
N ILE A 7 -27.70 22.36 8.03
CA ILE A 7 -28.79 23.35 8.06
C ILE A 7 -29.95 22.73 8.81
N ASP A 8 -30.42 23.42 9.87
CA ASP A 8 -31.43 22.89 10.78
C ASP A 8 -32.78 22.62 10.10
N ASN A 9 -33.11 23.36 9.03
CA ASN A 9 -34.33 23.15 8.25
C ASN A 9 -34.07 22.25 7.05
N PRO A 10 -34.49 20.98 7.09
CA PRO A 10 -34.35 20.08 5.96
C PRO A 10 -35.28 20.43 4.83
N ILE A 11 -34.88 20.13 3.59
CA ILE A 11 -35.74 20.22 2.41
C ILE A 11 -36.50 18.91 2.29
N LEU A 12 -37.84 18.97 2.43
CA LEU A 12 -38.73 17.79 2.40
C LEU A 12 -39.39 17.56 1.04
N SER A 13 -39.55 18.61 0.24
CA SER A 13 -40.20 18.57 -1.07
C SER A 13 -39.26 18.10 -2.17
N ASN A 14 -39.81 17.38 -3.17
CA ASN A 14 -39.09 17.02 -4.37
C ASN A 14 -39.32 18.06 -5.50
N PHE A 15 -38.49 18.02 -6.54
CA PHE A 15 -38.63 18.95 -7.69
C PHE A 15 -39.94 18.78 -8.46
N LYS A 16 -40.57 17.62 -8.44
CA LYS A 16 -41.82 17.35 -9.17
C LYS A 16 -43.01 17.99 -8.45
N GLU A 17 -43.01 17.99 -7.14
CA GLU A 17 -44.07 18.61 -6.31
C GLU A 17 -43.90 20.12 -6.19
N GLY A 18 -42.72 20.62 -6.42
CA GLY A 18 -42.33 22.02 -6.25
C GLY A 18 -41.85 22.31 -4.82
N MET A 19 -40.88 23.21 -4.71
CA MET A 19 -40.27 23.62 -3.47
C MET A 19 -40.92 24.89 -2.94
N SER A 20 -41.01 25.02 -1.64
CA SER A 20 -41.39 26.29 -0.99
C SER A 20 -40.32 27.37 -1.26
N VAL A 21 -40.68 28.64 -1.14
CA VAL A 21 -39.77 29.77 -1.36
C VAL A 21 -38.54 29.67 -0.43
N LEU A 22 -38.77 29.27 0.83
CA LEU A 22 -37.70 29.10 1.80
C LEU A 22 -36.73 27.97 1.42
N GLU A 23 -37.28 26.84 1.06
CA GLU A 23 -36.46 25.67 0.62
C GLU A 23 -35.64 25.99 -0.63
N TYR A 24 -36.26 26.69 -1.60
CA TYR A 24 -35.55 27.16 -2.79
C TYR A 24 -34.40 28.11 -2.43
N PHE A 25 -34.63 29.05 -1.53
CA PHE A 25 -33.60 29.99 -1.07
C PHE A 25 -32.47 29.28 -0.34
N ILE A 26 -32.76 28.31 0.51
CA ILE A 26 -31.76 27.46 1.17
C ILE A 26 -30.95 26.68 0.12
N SER A 27 -31.62 26.07 -0.87
CA SER A 27 -31.00 25.33 -1.96
C SER A 27 -30.01 26.18 -2.77
N THR A 28 -30.31 27.48 -2.99
CA THR A 28 -29.42 28.38 -3.71
C THR A 28 -28.09 28.65 -3.00
N HIS A 29 -28.04 28.60 -1.69
CA HIS A 29 -26.80 28.70 -0.91
C HIS A 29 -25.87 27.50 -1.22
N GLY A 30 -26.42 26.27 -1.22
CA GLY A 30 -25.70 25.07 -1.60
C GLY A 30 -25.17 25.11 -3.04
N ALA A 31 -26.03 25.53 -3.97
CA ALA A 31 -25.64 25.68 -5.39
C ALA A 31 -24.51 26.71 -5.58
N ARG A 32 -24.61 27.88 -4.95
CA ARG A 32 -23.57 28.93 -5.02
C ARG A 32 -22.25 28.45 -4.44
N LYS A 33 -22.29 27.79 -3.27
CA LYS A 33 -21.11 27.21 -2.64
C LYS A 33 -20.47 26.15 -3.55
N GLY A 34 -21.28 25.25 -4.12
CA GLY A 34 -20.80 24.24 -5.08
C GLY A 34 -20.12 24.83 -6.31
N LEU A 35 -20.68 25.89 -6.90
CA LEU A 35 -20.07 26.59 -8.05
C LEU A 35 -18.74 27.25 -7.66
N ALA A 36 -18.68 27.92 -6.52
CA ALA A 36 -17.45 28.56 -6.04
C ALA A 36 -16.36 27.54 -5.73
N ASP A 37 -16.71 26.45 -5.04
CA ASP A 37 -15.78 25.36 -4.71
C ASP A 37 -15.25 24.70 -5.98
N THR A 38 -16.08 24.46 -6.98
CA THR A 38 -15.66 23.90 -8.28
C THR A 38 -14.65 24.82 -8.97
N ALA A 39 -14.92 26.11 -9.04
CA ALA A 39 -14.04 27.08 -9.68
C ALA A 39 -12.65 27.16 -9.01
N LEU A 40 -12.62 27.14 -7.67
CA LEU A 40 -11.35 27.19 -6.92
C LEU A 40 -10.56 25.87 -7.02
N LYS A 41 -11.23 24.74 -6.88
CA LYS A 41 -10.57 23.42 -6.85
C LYS A 41 -10.11 22.95 -8.24
N THR A 42 -10.63 23.52 -9.32
CA THR A 42 -10.14 23.24 -10.69
C THR A 42 -8.65 23.56 -10.82
N ALA A 43 -8.19 24.66 -10.21
CA ALA A 43 -6.78 25.02 -10.19
C ALA A 43 -5.92 23.99 -9.47
N ASP A 44 -6.39 23.46 -8.33
CA ASP A 44 -5.69 22.43 -7.56
C ASP A 44 -5.57 21.11 -8.33
N ALA A 45 -6.64 20.70 -9.02
CA ALA A 45 -6.64 19.52 -9.90
C ALA A 45 -5.66 19.68 -11.07
N GLY A 46 -5.65 20.86 -11.72
CA GLY A 46 -4.70 21.17 -12.79
C GLY A 46 -3.24 21.17 -12.29
N TYR A 47 -3.00 21.70 -11.10
CA TYR A 47 -1.68 21.71 -10.49
C TYR A 47 -1.20 20.30 -10.09
N LEU A 48 -2.10 19.45 -9.57
CA LEU A 48 -1.77 18.04 -9.32
C LEU A 48 -1.39 17.32 -10.61
N THR A 49 -2.19 17.46 -11.67
CA THR A 49 -1.91 16.85 -12.98
C THR A 49 -0.55 17.29 -13.53
N ARG A 50 -0.22 18.58 -13.45
CA ARG A 50 1.09 19.09 -13.85
C ARG A 50 2.22 18.42 -13.09
N ARG A 51 2.11 18.31 -11.75
CA ARG A 51 3.14 17.65 -10.92
C ARG A 51 3.30 16.17 -11.27
N LEU A 52 2.20 15.47 -11.54
CA LEU A 52 2.22 14.06 -11.96
C LEU A 52 2.93 13.90 -13.31
N VAL A 53 2.66 14.78 -14.28
CA VAL A 53 3.36 14.78 -15.57
C VAL A 53 4.86 15.04 -15.36
N ASP A 54 5.22 16.04 -14.55
CA ASP A 54 6.63 16.42 -14.35
C ASP A 54 7.46 15.30 -13.67
N VAL A 55 6.85 14.45 -12.84
CA VAL A 55 7.56 13.33 -12.19
C VAL A 55 7.67 12.10 -13.10
N SER A 56 6.76 11.93 -14.05
CA SER A 56 6.64 10.68 -14.82
C SER A 56 6.92 10.80 -16.32
N HIS A 57 7.13 12.02 -16.86
CA HIS A 57 7.28 12.22 -18.30
C HIS A 57 8.43 11.41 -18.93
N ASP A 58 9.47 11.06 -18.17
CA ASP A 58 10.63 10.30 -18.62
C ASP A 58 10.39 8.78 -18.65
N VAL A 59 9.24 8.32 -18.17
CA VAL A 59 8.91 6.88 -18.14
C VAL A 59 8.33 6.45 -19.49
N ILE A 60 9.14 5.73 -20.25
CA ILE A 60 8.86 5.25 -21.61
C ILE A 60 9.11 3.75 -21.65
N ILE A 61 8.46 3.02 -22.55
CA ILE A 61 8.79 1.61 -22.81
C ILE A 61 10.06 1.54 -23.63
N THR A 62 11.15 1.04 -23.04
CA THR A 62 12.48 1.00 -23.69
C THR A 62 12.91 -0.37 -24.12
N GLU A 63 12.51 -1.41 -23.38
CA GLU A 63 12.98 -2.80 -23.54
C GLU A 63 11.79 -3.76 -23.66
N GLU A 64 12.01 -4.91 -24.27
CA GLU A 64 10.99 -5.95 -24.37
C GLU A 64 10.86 -6.70 -23.03
N ASP A 65 11.98 -7.11 -22.45
CA ASP A 65 12.02 -7.83 -21.19
C ASP A 65 13.25 -7.45 -20.36
N CYS A 66 13.05 -7.08 -19.10
CA CYS A 66 14.14 -6.78 -18.16
C CYS A 66 14.68 -8.04 -17.46
N GLY A 67 14.05 -9.21 -17.65
CA GLY A 67 14.49 -10.48 -17.06
C GLY A 67 14.31 -10.59 -15.53
N THR A 68 13.55 -9.70 -14.90
CA THR A 68 13.32 -9.77 -13.44
C THR A 68 12.57 -11.04 -13.05
N LEU A 69 12.98 -11.64 -11.93
CA LEU A 69 12.30 -12.77 -11.29
C LEU A 69 11.40 -12.30 -10.15
N ARG A 70 11.36 -10.99 -9.86
CA ARG A 70 10.52 -10.40 -8.81
C ARG A 70 9.17 -10.03 -9.39
N GLY A 71 8.13 -10.42 -8.69
CA GLY A 71 6.76 -10.07 -9.01
C GLY A 71 6.07 -9.32 -7.88
N LEU A 72 4.82 -9.00 -8.12
CA LEU A 72 3.86 -8.53 -7.14
C LEU A 72 2.82 -9.62 -6.93
N VAL A 73 2.62 -10.01 -5.68
CA VAL A 73 1.57 -10.97 -5.32
C VAL A 73 0.23 -10.25 -5.35
N CYS A 74 -0.61 -10.59 -6.31
CA CYS A 74 -1.97 -10.06 -6.41
C CYS A 74 -2.97 -11.02 -5.79
N THR A 75 -3.81 -10.48 -4.91
CA THR A 75 -4.98 -11.14 -4.33
C THR A 75 -6.24 -10.33 -4.67
N ALA A 76 -7.41 -10.91 -4.49
CA ALA A 76 -8.65 -10.14 -4.55
C ALA A 76 -8.63 -9.06 -3.45
N LEU A 77 -8.97 -7.83 -3.82
CA LEU A 77 -9.08 -6.75 -2.83
C LEU A 77 -10.41 -6.88 -2.11
N LYS A 78 -10.35 -7.07 -0.80
CA LYS A 78 -11.51 -7.21 0.07
C LYS A 78 -11.50 -6.09 1.11
N ASP A 79 -12.66 -5.53 1.41
CA ASP A 79 -12.89 -4.68 2.58
C ASP A 79 -13.81 -5.43 3.54
N GLY A 80 -13.22 -6.00 4.60
CA GLY A 80 -13.89 -7.02 5.39
C GLY A 80 -14.17 -8.25 4.51
N ASP A 81 -15.45 -8.50 4.20
CA ASP A 81 -15.91 -9.65 3.41
C ASP A 81 -16.36 -9.28 2.01
N GLU A 82 -16.57 -8.01 1.73
CA GLU A 82 -16.98 -7.53 0.40
C GLU A 82 -15.76 -7.52 -0.53
N VAL A 83 -15.88 -8.24 -1.65
CA VAL A 83 -14.87 -8.18 -2.70
C VAL A 83 -15.05 -6.89 -3.49
N ILE A 84 -14.18 -5.92 -3.24
CA ILE A 84 -14.17 -4.63 -3.94
C ILE A 84 -13.70 -4.80 -5.39
N SER A 85 -12.67 -5.61 -5.60
CA SER A 85 -12.13 -5.91 -6.92
C SER A 85 -11.73 -7.38 -6.97
N SER A 86 -12.26 -8.12 -7.96
CA SER A 86 -11.95 -9.53 -8.13
C SER A 86 -10.49 -9.73 -8.54
N LEU A 87 -9.97 -10.94 -8.30
CA LEU A 87 -8.64 -11.29 -8.74
C LEU A 87 -8.51 -11.17 -10.26
N SER A 88 -9.52 -11.60 -11.02
CA SER A 88 -9.54 -11.52 -12.48
C SER A 88 -9.40 -10.08 -12.99
N GLU A 89 -10.09 -9.10 -12.40
CA GLU A 89 -9.97 -7.69 -12.79
C GLU A 89 -8.56 -7.14 -12.56
N ARG A 90 -7.88 -7.56 -11.48
CA ARG A 90 -6.54 -7.06 -11.13
C ARG A 90 -5.43 -7.67 -11.98
N ILE A 91 -5.56 -8.93 -12.37
CA ILE A 91 -4.54 -9.65 -13.16
C ILE A 91 -4.72 -9.52 -14.66
N LEU A 92 -5.89 -9.06 -15.13
CA LEU A 92 -6.20 -8.94 -16.55
C LEU A 92 -5.18 -8.05 -17.29
N GLY A 93 -4.60 -8.56 -18.39
CA GLY A 93 -3.62 -7.86 -19.20
C GLY A 93 -2.25 -7.69 -18.53
N ARG A 94 -1.99 -8.41 -17.45
CA ARG A 94 -0.67 -8.52 -16.82
C ARG A 94 0.06 -9.75 -17.34
N VAL A 95 1.35 -9.83 -17.05
CA VAL A 95 2.20 -10.96 -17.41
C VAL A 95 2.52 -11.75 -16.16
N SER A 96 2.43 -13.08 -16.22
CA SER A 96 2.78 -13.94 -15.09
C SER A 96 4.30 -14.01 -14.90
N VAL A 97 4.76 -14.07 -13.64
CA VAL A 97 6.17 -14.31 -13.28
C VAL A 97 6.49 -15.79 -13.37
N HIS A 98 5.64 -16.64 -12.81
CA HIS A 98 5.79 -18.08 -12.73
C HIS A 98 4.67 -18.80 -13.47
N ASP A 99 4.87 -20.08 -13.73
CA ASP A 99 3.84 -20.94 -14.28
C ASP A 99 2.66 -21.04 -13.31
N ILE A 100 1.46 -20.73 -13.79
CA ILE A 100 0.23 -20.84 -13.01
C ILE A 100 -0.38 -22.19 -13.30
N ILE A 101 -0.42 -23.05 -12.29
CA ILE A 101 -0.95 -24.42 -12.38
C ILE A 101 -2.21 -24.50 -11.54
N ASN A 102 -3.27 -25.10 -12.07
CA ASN A 102 -4.46 -25.37 -11.29
C ASN A 102 -4.16 -26.44 -10.22
N PRO A 103 -4.28 -26.14 -8.93
CA PRO A 103 -3.92 -27.08 -7.86
C PRO A 103 -4.77 -28.34 -7.84
N THR A 104 -6.02 -28.28 -8.34
CA THR A 104 -6.96 -29.41 -8.34
C THR A 104 -6.73 -30.37 -9.52
N THR A 105 -6.45 -29.81 -10.72
CA THR A 105 -6.35 -30.62 -11.95
C THR A 105 -4.90 -30.85 -12.39
N GLY A 106 -3.93 -30.14 -11.82
CA GLY A 106 -2.52 -30.18 -12.24
C GLY A 106 -2.28 -29.63 -13.66
N LYS A 107 -3.30 -28.99 -14.28
CA LYS A 107 -3.19 -28.42 -15.63
C LYS A 107 -2.50 -27.07 -15.57
N LEU A 108 -1.54 -26.85 -16.47
CA LEU A 108 -0.93 -25.54 -16.70
C LEU A 108 -1.98 -24.60 -17.32
N ILE A 109 -2.27 -23.47 -16.65
CA ILE A 109 -3.20 -22.44 -17.14
C ILE A 109 -2.43 -21.40 -17.95
N VAL A 110 -1.30 -20.88 -17.39
CA VAL A 110 -0.45 -19.87 -18.03
C VAL A 110 1.01 -20.22 -17.80
N ALA A 111 1.82 -20.10 -18.83
CA ALA A 111 3.27 -20.23 -18.69
C ALA A 111 3.92 -18.92 -18.22
N ALA A 112 5.09 -19.03 -17.59
CA ALA A 112 5.87 -17.88 -17.15
C ALA A 112 6.21 -16.95 -18.32
N GLY A 113 5.97 -15.66 -18.13
CA GLY A 113 6.22 -14.63 -19.15
C GLY A 113 5.14 -14.47 -20.21
N GLU A 114 4.00 -15.15 -20.10
CA GLU A 114 2.84 -14.98 -20.98
C GLU A 114 1.83 -13.99 -20.41
N GLU A 115 1.06 -13.36 -21.31
CA GLU A 115 -0.01 -12.41 -20.96
C GLU A 115 -1.24 -13.16 -20.48
N ILE A 116 -1.85 -12.67 -19.39
CA ILE A 116 -3.12 -13.16 -18.86
C ILE A 116 -4.25 -12.48 -19.63
N THR A 117 -4.90 -13.22 -20.52
CA THR A 117 -6.04 -12.77 -21.32
C THR A 117 -7.36 -13.00 -20.57
N GLU A 118 -8.48 -12.46 -21.11
CA GLU A 118 -9.81 -12.60 -20.50
C GLU A 118 -10.22 -14.06 -20.22
N PRO A 119 -10.10 -15.03 -21.17
CA PRO A 119 -10.47 -16.41 -20.90
C PRO A 119 -9.59 -17.05 -19.84
N ILE A 120 -8.30 -16.71 -19.81
CA ILE A 120 -7.35 -17.20 -18.82
C ILE A 120 -7.68 -16.65 -17.43
N ALA A 121 -7.98 -15.35 -17.33
CA ALA A 121 -8.39 -14.72 -16.08
C ALA A 121 -9.67 -15.34 -15.50
N ALA A 122 -10.65 -15.67 -16.36
CA ALA A 122 -11.85 -16.38 -15.95
C ALA A 122 -11.56 -17.82 -15.49
N GLU A 123 -10.63 -18.55 -16.13
CA GLU A 123 -10.21 -19.89 -15.71
C GLU A 123 -9.48 -19.84 -14.35
N ILE A 124 -8.67 -18.81 -14.08
CA ILE A 124 -8.02 -18.60 -12.79
C ILE A 124 -9.07 -18.32 -11.70
N GLU A 125 -10.06 -17.46 -11.96
CA GLU A 125 -11.11 -17.14 -10.99
C GLU A 125 -12.02 -18.34 -10.68
N ALA A 126 -12.26 -19.21 -11.65
CA ALA A 126 -13.00 -20.46 -11.47
C ALA A 126 -12.20 -21.52 -10.69
N SER A 127 -10.87 -21.38 -10.61
CA SER A 127 -9.99 -22.26 -9.85
C SER A 127 -9.87 -21.81 -8.38
N PRO A 128 -9.42 -22.66 -7.46
CA PRO A 128 -9.23 -22.30 -6.06
C PRO A 128 -7.97 -21.45 -5.81
N ILE A 129 -7.42 -20.78 -6.84
CA ILE A 129 -6.24 -19.91 -6.71
C ILE A 129 -6.67 -18.57 -6.11
N GLU A 130 -6.12 -18.22 -4.97
CA GLU A 130 -6.40 -16.94 -4.30
C GLU A 130 -5.36 -15.86 -4.57
N SER A 131 -4.14 -16.26 -4.88
CA SER A 131 -3.04 -15.32 -5.15
C SER A 131 -2.29 -15.70 -6.42
N VAL A 132 -1.91 -14.69 -7.20
CA VAL A 132 -1.11 -14.84 -8.42
C VAL A 132 0.04 -13.87 -8.38
N GLU A 133 1.26 -14.34 -8.66
CA GLU A 133 2.43 -13.48 -8.80
C GLU A 133 2.54 -12.96 -10.23
N ILE A 134 2.35 -11.65 -10.38
CA ILE A 134 2.37 -10.96 -11.68
C ILE A 134 3.56 -10.03 -11.79
N ARG A 135 3.98 -9.77 -13.02
CA ARG A 135 4.96 -8.72 -13.31
C ARG A 135 4.31 -7.36 -13.15
N SER A 136 5.01 -6.46 -12.47
CA SER A 136 4.56 -5.10 -12.20
C SER A 136 5.63 -4.09 -12.60
N VAL A 137 5.18 -2.87 -12.87
CA VAL A 137 6.06 -1.71 -13.07
C VAL A 137 6.91 -1.43 -11.83
N LEU A 138 6.40 -1.72 -10.63
CA LEU A 138 7.08 -1.50 -9.35
C LEU A 138 8.36 -2.34 -9.21
N THR A 139 8.34 -3.55 -9.72
CA THR A 139 9.46 -4.52 -9.64
C THR A 139 10.36 -4.53 -10.88
N CYS A 140 10.08 -3.67 -11.87
CA CYS A 140 10.85 -3.61 -13.11
C CYS A 140 12.29 -3.13 -12.86
N GLU A 141 13.28 -3.89 -13.37
CA GLU A 141 14.72 -3.63 -13.22
C GLU A 141 15.34 -2.89 -14.41
N SER A 142 14.51 -2.43 -15.36
CA SER A 142 14.98 -1.63 -16.50
C SER A 142 15.67 -0.33 -16.02
N LYS A 143 16.83 -0.02 -16.60
CA LYS A 143 17.64 1.16 -16.22
C LYS A 143 16.95 2.47 -16.57
N HIS A 144 16.36 2.55 -17.74
CA HIS A 144 15.63 3.70 -18.24
C HIS A 144 14.21 3.26 -18.61
N GLY A 145 13.20 3.96 -18.10
CA GLY A 145 11.82 3.63 -18.38
C GLY A 145 11.35 2.30 -17.76
N VAL A 146 10.56 1.54 -18.51
CA VAL A 146 9.93 0.27 -18.11
C VAL A 146 9.99 -0.71 -19.29
N CYS A 147 10.05 -2.01 -19.05
CA CYS A 147 9.97 -3.02 -20.10
C CYS A 147 8.52 -3.35 -20.46
N MET A 148 8.30 -3.90 -21.66
CA MET A 148 6.98 -4.26 -22.18
C MET A 148 6.28 -5.29 -21.30
N LYS A 149 6.97 -6.34 -20.87
CA LYS A 149 6.37 -7.41 -20.04
C LYS A 149 5.96 -6.95 -18.66
N CYS A 150 6.71 -6.04 -18.00
CA CYS A 150 6.33 -5.50 -16.70
C CYS A 150 5.15 -4.54 -16.78
N TYR A 151 5.00 -3.81 -17.87
CA TYR A 151 3.83 -2.98 -18.11
C TYR A 151 2.62 -3.79 -18.56
N GLY A 152 2.82 -4.77 -19.44
CA GLY A 152 1.78 -5.63 -19.98
C GLY A 152 0.96 -4.97 -21.09
N ARG A 153 -0.35 -5.20 -21.07
CA ARG A 153 -1.30 -4.75 -22.11
C ARG A 153 -1.45 -3.22 -22.16
N ASN A 154 -1.50 -2.68 -23.35
CA ASN A 154 -1.98 -1.31 -23.60
C ASN A 154 -3.51 -1.29 -23.54
N LEU A 155 -4.08 -0.48 -22.65
CA LEU A 155 -5.52 -0.45 -22.37
C LEU A 155 -6.36 0.10 -23.54
N ALA A 156 -5.76 0.92 -24.43
CA ALA A 156 -6.44 1.50 -25.57
C ALA A 156 -6.59 0.51 -26.74
N THR A 157 -5.57 -0.30 -26.97
CA THR A 157 -5.52 -1.23 -28.11
C THR A 157 -5.84 -2.67 -27.72
N SER A 158 -5.91 -2.98 -26.42
CA SER A 158 -6.07 -4.33 -25.87
C SER A 158 -5.02 -5.34 -26.37
N ARG A 159 -3.81 -4.84 -26.71
CA ARG A 159 -2.66 -5.64 -27.13
C ARG A 159 -1.47 -5.32 -26.24
N MET A 160 -0.46 -6.18 -26.23
CA MET A 160 0.79 -5.90 -25.56
C MET A 160 1.34 -4.52 -25.99
N VAL A 161 1.82 -3.74 -25.01
CA VAL A 161 2.37 -2.39 -25.24
C VAL A 161 3.56 -2.46 -26.21
N GLN A 162 3.69 -1.44 -27.05
CA GLN A 162 4.80 -1.34 -27.99
C GLN A 162 5.97 -0.55 -27.38
N LYS A 163 7.17 -0.80 -27.87
CA LYS A 163 8.36 -0.03 -27.54
C LYS A 163 8.18 1.42 -27.98
N GLY A 164 8.57 2.36 -27.12
CA GLY A 164 8.43 3.79 -27.38
C GLY A 164 7.15 4.42 -26.88
N GLU A 165 6.23 3.66 -26.28
CA GLU A 165 5.02 4.22 -25.67
C GLU A 165 5.38 5.05 -24.44
N ALA A 166 4.87 6.29 -24.36
CA ALA A 166 5.08 7.22 -23.24
C ALA A 166 4.11 6.95 -22.09
N VAL A 167 4.30 5.85 -21.41
CA VAL A 167 3.36 5.36 -20.36
C VAL A 167 3.26 6.27 -19.14
N GLY A 168 4.31 7.04 -18.85
CA GLY A 168 4.30 7.98 -17.73
C GLY A 168 3.36 9.14 -17.94
N VAL A 169 3.34 9.72 -19.15
CA VAL A 169 2.40 10.81 -19.50
C VAL A 169 0.96 10.27 -19.52
N ILE A 170 0.75 9.07 -20.08
CA ILE A 170 -0.56 8.42 -20.09
C ILE A 170 -1.05 8.21 -18.66
N ALA A 171 -0.21 7.72 -17.76
CA ALA A 171 -0.53 7.53 -16.35
C ALA A 171 -0.93 8.84 -15.65
N ALA A 172 -0.13 9.89 -15.81
CA ALA A 172 -0.39 11.21 -15.23
C ALA A 172 -1.70 11.82 -15.71
N GLN A 173 -1.99 11.71 -17.01
CA GLN A 173 -3.23 12.19 -17.59
C GLN A 173 -4.44 11.38 -17.13
N SER A 174 -4.34 10.06 -17.07
CA SER A 174 -5.41 9.18 -16.62
C SER A 174 -5.78 9.39 -15.13
N ILE A 175 -4.80 9.75 -14.29
CA ILE A 175 -5.01 10.09 -12.88
C ILE A 175 -5.55 11.52 -12.74
N GLY A 176 -5.08 12.44 -13.57
CA GLY A 176 -5.43 13.87 -13.49
C GLY A 176 -6.77 14.23 -14.11
N GLU A 177 -7.22 13.52 -15.15
CA GLU A 177 -8.48 13.80 -15.85
C GLU A 177 -9.68 13.80 -14.88
N PRO A 178 -9.92 12.77 -14.07
CA PRO A 178 -11.05 12.76 -13.15
C PRO A 178 -10.85 13.69 -11.92
N GLY A 179 -9.69 14.34 -11.78
CA GLY A 179 -9.40 15.23 -10.66
C GLY A 179 -10.42 16.37 -10.49
N THR A 180 -10.91 16.94 -11.58
CA THR A 180 -11.95 17.96 -11.56
C THR A 180 -13.29 17.40 -11.09
N GLN A 181 -13.60 16.15 -11.44
CA GLN A 181 -14.82 15.47 -10.99
C GLN A 181 -14.75 15.11 -9.50
N LEU A 182 -13.58 14.75 -8.97
CA LEU A 182 -13.35 14.55 -7.53
C LEU A 182 -13.71 15.78 -6.72
N THR A 183 -13.52 16.99 -7.25
CA THR A 183 -13.86 18.23 -6.56
C THR A 183 -15.36 18.47 -6.46
N LEU A 184 -16.15 17.97 -7.39
CA LEU A 184 -17.62 18.15 -7.41
C LEU A 184 -18.37 17.21 -6.47
N ARG A 185 -17.81 16.01 -6.18
CA ARG A 185 -18.52 14.93 -5.49
C ARG A 185 -18.19 14.76 -4.01
N THR A 186 -17.24 15.51 -3.43
CA THR A 186 -16.92 15.43 -1.98
C THR A 186 -18.08 15.83 -1.05
N PHE A 187 -19.14 16.44 -1.58
CA PHE A 187 -20.33 16.82 -0.82
C PHE A 187 -21.42 15.76 -0.79
N HIS A 188 -21.32 14.68 -1.54
CA HIS A 188 -22.30 13.61 -1.61
C HIS A 188 -21.72 12.26 -1.16
N ALA A 189 -21.09 12.23 0.02
CA ALA A 189 -20.85 10.98 0.74
C ALA A 189 -22.19 10.53 1.38
N GLY A 190 -23.22 10.40 0.55
CA GLY A 190 -24.53 9.89 0.89
C GLY A 190 -24.74 8.53 0.26
N GLY A 191 -24.44 7.49 1.03
CA GLY A 191 -25.10 6.22 0.98
C GLY A 191 -25.07 5.46 -0.36
N ILE A 192 -23.99 4.73 -0.62
CA ILE A 192 -24.15 3.37 -1.16
C ILE A 192 -24.49 2.54 0.08
N ALA A 193 -25.76 2.21 0.26
CA ALA A 193 -26.14 1.15 1.17
C ALA A 193 -25.51 -0.12 0.60
N SER A 194 -24.33 -0.47 1.09
CA SER A 194 -23.67 -1.71 0.76
C SER A 194 -24.57 -2.84 1.21
N ASN A 195 -24.71 -3.86 0.39
CA ASN A 195 -25.33 -5.13 0.76
C ASN A 195 -24.48 -5.89 1.79
N ALA A 196 -24.09 -5.21 2.86
CA ALA A 196 -23.24 -5.74 3.93
C ALA A 196 -23.86 -6.96 4.62
N ALA A 197 -25.18 -7.13 4.52
CA ALA A 197 -25.88 -8.25 5.13
C ALA A 197 -25.68 -9.60 4.42
N ALA A 198 -25.19 -9.61 3.16
CA ALA A 198 -25.13 -10.85 2.39
C ALA A 198 -23.87 -11.71 2.68
N ASN A 199 -22.83 -11.17 3.30
CA ASN A 199 -21.52 -11.80 3.35
C ASN A 199 -20.91 -11.94 4.76
N ALA A 200 -21.74 -11.97 5.81
CA ALA A 200 -21.26 -12.13 7.20
C ALA A 200 -20.93 -13.60 7.58
N THR A 201 -20.52 -14.41 6.60
CA THR A 201 -20.24 -15.83 6.82
C THR A 201 -19.05 -16.32 6.00
N ILE A 202 -18.15 -17.08 6.62
CA ILE A 202 -17.10 -17.83 5.91
C ILE A 202 -17.67 -19.19 5.52
N LYS A 203 -17.62 -19.52 4.21
CA LYS A 203 -18.09 -20.79 3.65
C LYS A 203 -16.95 -21.54 2.96
N ALA A 204 -16.95 -22.85 3.07
CA ALA A 204 -16.04 -23.70 2.31
C ALA A 204 -16.39 -23.67 0.82
N LYS A 205 -15.42 -23.36 -0.06
CA LYS A 205 -15.61 -23.34 -1.53
C LYS A 205 -15.52 -24.71 -2.19
N SER A 206 -14.93 -25.66 -1.52
CA SER A 206 -14.73 -27.05 -1.94
C SER A 206 -14.74 -27.97 -0.74
N ASP A 207 -14.86 -29.28 -0.97
CA ASP A 207 -14.73 -30.29 0.08
C ASP A 207 -13.29 -30.27 0.59
N CYS A 208 -13.10 -30.05 1.89
CA CYS A 208 -11.78 -29.82 2.48
C CYS A 208 -11.77 -30.08 3.99
N ARG A 209 -10.57 -30.15 4.55
CA ARG A 209 -10.37 -30.17 5.99
C ARG A 209 -10.04 -28.77 6.50
N VAL A 210 -10.63 -28.39 7.61
CA VAL A 210 -10.41 -27.08 8.24
C VAL A 210 -9.27 -27.17 9.23
N GLU A 211 -8.28 -26.28 9.11
CA GLU A 211 -7.22 -26.05 10.08
C GLU A 211 -7.24 -24.60 10.53
N PHE A 212 -6.96 -24.34 11.79
CA PHE A 212 -6.90 -22.99 12.32
C PHE A 212 -5.48 -22.62 12.73
N ASP A 213 -5.10 -21.36 12.53
CA ASP A 213 -3.85 -20.79 13.00
C ASP A 213 -4.13 -19.66 13.99
N GLU A 214 -3.36 -19.60 15.09
CA GLU A 214 -3.46 -18.61 16.17
C GLU A 214 -4.88 -18.43 16.75
N LEU A 215 -5.67 -19.51 16.75
CA LEU A 215 -7.05 -19.50 17.22
C LEU A 215 -7.13 -19.47 18.75
N ARG A 216 -7.81 -18.44 19.28
CA ARG A 216 -8.26 -18.41 20.69
C ARG A 216 -9.78 -18.36 20.71
N THR A 217 -10.42 -19.30 21.37
CA THR A 217 -11.88 -19.38 21.44
C THR A 217 -12.37 -19.53 22.87
N VAL A 218 -13.61 -19.11 23.07
CA VAL A 218 -14.37 -19.33 24.31
C VAL A 218 -15.64 -20.06 23.95
N GLU A 219 -16.01 -21.07 24.74
CA GLU A 219 -17.25 -21.82 24.56
C GLU A 219 -18.45 -20.94 24.94
N SER A 220 -19.42 -20.85 24.04
CA SER A 220 -20.66 -20.10 24.21
C SER A 220 -21.83 -20.82 23.50
N HIS A 221 -22.99 -20.21 23.52
CA HIS A 221 -24.19 -20.73 22.85
C HIS A 221 -24.75 -19.65 21.95
N ASP A 222 -25.10 -20.02 20.72
CA ASP A 222 -25.78 -19.16 19.75
C ASP A 222 -27.19 -18.75 20.26
N GLU A 223 -27.78 -17.72 19.65
CA GLU A 223 -29.14 -17.26 19.92
C GLU A 223 -30.19 -18.40 19.82
N GLU A 224 -29.91 -19.45 19.03
CA GLU A 224 -30.71 -20.64 18.91
C GLU A 224 -30.44 -21.72 20.00
N GLY A 225 -29.47 -21.48 20.90
CA GLY A 225 -29.09 -22.40 21.97
C GLY A 225 -28.17 -23.56 21.55
N LYS A 226 -27.61 -23.52 20.34
CA LYS A 226 -26.57 -24.45 19.89
C LYS A 226 -25.22 -24.08 20.50
N ALA A 227 -24.42 -25.06 20.87
CA ALA A 227 -23.05 -24.81 21.31
C ALA A 227 -22.22 -24.28 20.14
N CYS A 228 -21.63 -23.12 20.33
CA CYS A 228 -20.70 -22.48 19.39
C CYS A 228 -19.44 -22.03 20.14
N LYS A 229 -18.37 -21.77 19.38
CA LYS A 229 -17.14 -21.20 19.91
C LYS A 229 -17.01 -19.78 19.42
N ILE A 230 -16.81 -18.82 20.31
CA ILE A 230 -16.60 -17.41 19.95
C ILE A 230 -15.12 -17.13 19.87
N VAL A 231 -14.68 -16.51 18.78
CA VAL A 231 -13.29 -16.14 18.53
C VAL A 231 -12.95 -14.89 19.34
N VAL A 232 -11.96 -15.00 20.22
CA VAL A 232 -11.44 -13.89 21.02
C VAL A 232 -10.04 -13.45 20.59
N GLY A 233 -9.45 -14.15 19.61
CA GLY A 233 -8.21 -13.76 18.96
C GLY A 233 -8.44 -12.77 17.80
N ARG A 234 -7.54 -11.84 17.59
CA ARG A 234 -7.62 -10.87 16.46
C ARG A 234 -6.88 -11.33 15.21
N LEU A 235 -6.06 -12.36 15.33
CA LEU A 235 -5.21 -12.90 14.26
C LEU A 235 -5.59 -14.34 13.88
N ALA A 236 -6.80 -14.77 14.24
CA ALA A 236 -7.28 -16.11 13.91
C ALA A 236 -7.44 -16.24 12.39
N GLU A 237 -6.80 -17.25 11.82
CA GLU A 237 -6.89 -17.59 10.40
C GLU A 237 -7.45 -19.00 10.24
N VAL A 238 -8.39 -19.17 9.30
CA VAL A 238 -8.90 -20.48 8.88
C VAL A 238 -8.23 -20.89 7.59
N ARG A 239 -7.64 -22.08 7.56
CA ARG A 239 -7.03 -22.71 6.39
C ARG A 239 -7.88 -23.86 5.92
N PHE A 240 -8.22 -23.86 4.65
CA PHE A 240 -8.91 -24.94 3.99
C PHE A 240 -7.88 -25.81 3.28
N VAL A 241 -7.72 -27.04 3.73
CA VAL A 241 -6.69 -27.96 3.24
C VAL A 241 -7.37 -29.13 2.49
N ASP A 242 -6.87 -29.44 1.30
CA ASP A 242 -7.33 -30.61 0.56
C ASP A 242 -6.84 -31.90 1.23
N GLU A 243 -7.74 -32.80 1.55
CA GLU A 243 -7.42 -34.07 2.24
C GLU A 243 -6.50 -34.99 1.43
N ASN A 244 -6.57 -34.91 0.10
CA ASN A 244 -5.85 -35.83 -0.78
C ASN A 244 -4.41 -35.35 -1.04
N THR A 245 -4.23 -34.04 -1.19
CA THR A 245 -2.93 -33.46 -1.59
C THR A 245 -2.21 -32.78 -0.43
N GLY A 246 -2.91 -32.45 0.68
CA GLY A 246 -2.36 -31.69 1.78
C GLY A 246 -2.03 -30.22 1.41
N ILE A 247 -2.54 -29.74 0.28
CA ILE A 247 -2.31 -28.37 -0.18
C ILE A 247 -3.35 -27.45 0.44
N VAL A 248 -2.92 -26.29 0.94
CA VAL A 248 -3.82 -25.24 1.41
C VAL A 248 -4.52 -24.64 0.20
N LEU A 249 -5.83 -24.85 0.11
CA LEU A 249 -6.67 -24.34 -0.98
C LEU A 249 -7.01 -22.88 -0.80
N SER A 250 -7.23 -22.46 0.45
CA SER A 250 -7.68 -21.11 0.80
C SER A 250 -7.28 -20.77 2.22
N ASN A 251 -6.95 -19.51 2.47
CA ASN A 251 -6.68 -18.97 3.80
C ASN A 251 -7.53 -17.71 4.01
N GLN A 252 -8.31 -17.66 5.10
CA GLN A 252 -9.19 -16.53 5.39
C GLN A 252 -9.04 -16.11 6.86
N ASN A 253 -9.06 -14.80 7.08
CA ASN A 253 -9.02 -14.22 8.41
C ASN A 253 -10.38 -14.35 9.07
N VAL A 254 -10.43 -14.79 10.32
CA VAL A 254 -11.66 -14.89 11.12
C VAL A 254 -11.75 -13.66 12.03
N PRO A 255 -12.76 -12.79 11.84
CA PRO A 255 -12.90 -11.60 12.67
C PRO A 255 -13.11 -11.91 14.15
N TYR A 256 -12.62 -11.02 15.02
CA TYR A 256 -12.89 -11.06 16.45
C TYR A 256 -14.41 -11.00 16.72
N GLY A 257 -14.88 -11.84 17.63
CA GLY A 257 -16.30 -11.96 17.98
C GLY A 257 -17.12 -12.82 17.02
N SER A 258 -16.46 -13.53 16.07
CA SER A 258 -17.13 -14.49 15.19
C SER A 258 -17.51 -15.76 15.93
N GLU A 259 -18.65 -16.31 15.56
CA GLU A 259 -19.13 -17.63 16.01
C GLU A 259 -18.59 -18.71 15.08
N LEU A 260 -17.90 -19.69 15.63
CA LEU A 260 -17.38 -20.85 14.91
C LEU A 260 -18.28 -22.05 15.11
N PHE A 261 -18.61 -22.75 14.01
CA PHE A 261 -19.46 -23.93 14.00
C PHE A 261 -18.70 -25.23 13.71
N VAL A 262 -17.42 -25.15 13.42
CA VAL A 262 -16.57 -26.26 13.00
C VAL A 262 -15.36 -26.38 13.92
N ASP A 263 -14.97 -27.60 14.24
CA ASP A 263 -13.78 -27.90 15.05
C ASP A 263 -12.52 -28.05 14.18
N GLU A 264 -11.35 -27.90 14.81
CA GLU A 264 -10.07 -28.09 14.15
C GLU A 264 -9.90 -29.52 13.62
N GLY A 265 -9.49 -29.63 12.35
CA GLY A 265 -9.31 -30.91 11.67
C GLY A 265 -10.61 -31.55 11.13
N GLN A 266 -11.76 -30.88 11.27
CA GLN A 266 -13.04 -31.40 10.79
C GLN A 266 -13.11 -31.31 9.26
N HIS A 267 -13.69 -32.35 8.64
CA HIS A 267 -14.06 -32.36 7.23
C HIS A 267 -15.32 -31.52 7.02
N VAL A 268 -15.33 -30.68 6.01
CA VAL A 268 -16.46 -29.83 5.62
C VAL A 268 -16.75 -29.99 4.14
N ASP A 269 -18.03 -30.13 3.83
CA ASP A 269 -18.52 -30.15 2.45
C ASP A 269 -18.57 -28.73 1.87
N LYS A 270 -18.59 -28.64 0.56
CA LYS A 270 -18.76 -27.37 -0.16
C LYS A 270 -20.01 -26.62 0.36
N ASP A 271 -19.90 -25.29 0.46
CA ASP A 271 -20.93 -24.35 0.95
C ASP A 271 -21.30 -24.47 2.45
N THR A 272 -20.57 -25.29 3.23
CA THR A 272 -20.74 -25.35 4.68
C THR A 272 -20.25 -24.06 5.34
N VAL A 273 -21.06 -23.48 6.25
CA VAL A 273 -20.70 -22.29 7.02
C VAL A 273 -19.73 -22.68 8.13
N VAL A 274 -18.55 -22.11 8.11
CA VAL A 274 -17.48 -22.34 9.09
C VAL A 274 -17.51 -21.29 10.20
N ALA A 275 -17.69 -20.02 9.83
CA ALA A 275 -17.78 -18.91 10.77
C ALA A 275 -18.87 -17.92 10.38
N LYS A 276 -19.45 -17.23 11.38
CA LYS A 276 -20.48 -16.19 11.19
C LYS A 276 -20.20 -15.04 12.16
N TRP A 277 -20.48 -13.81 11.76
CA TRP A 277 -20.38 -12.62 12.63
C TRP A 277 -21.44 -11.57 12.31
N ASP A 278 -21.56 -10.55 13.17
CA ASP A 278 -22.43 -9.40 12.91
C ASP A 278 -21.74 -8.41 11.97
N PRO A 279 -22.27 -8.17 10.77
CA PRO A 279 -21.68 -7.23 9.82
C PRO A 279 -21.86 -5.76 10.24
N PHE A 280 -22.89 -5.46 11.05
CA PHE A 280 -23.25 -4.09 11.43
C PHE A 280 -22.56 -3.60 12.69
N ASN A 281 -22.21 -4.52 13.59
CA ASN A 281 -21.59 -4.21 14.86
C ASN A 281 -20.27 -4.95 15.05
N ALA A 282 -19.26 -4.25 15.53
CA ALA A 282 -18.12 -4.90 16.17
C ALA A 282 -18.48 -5.13 17.63
N VAL A 283 -18.14 -6.29 18.16
CA VAL A 283 -18.47 -6.66 19.54
C VAL A 283 -17.23 -6.68 20.43
N ILE A 284 -17.38 -6.36 21.71
CA ILE A 284 -16.38 -6.69 22.73
C ILE A 284 -17.01 -7.77 23.59
N VAL A 285 -16.37 -8.95 23.64
CA VAL A 285 -16.83 -10.12 24.41
C VAL A 285 -15.93 -10.38 25.60
N THR A 286 -16.51 -10.94 26.67
CA THR A 286 -15.71 -11.34 27.85
C THR A 286 -15.07 -12.69 27.62
N GLU A 287 -13.78 -12.81 27.99
CA GLU A 287 -13.04 -14.07 27.92
C GLU A 287 -13.23 -14.93 29.18
N THR A 288 -13.61 -14.30 30.29
CA THR A 288 -13.73 -14.95 31.60
C THR A 288 -15.12 -14.75 32.19
N ALA A 289 -15.62 -15.77 32.87
CA ALA A 289 -16.84 -15.64 33.66
C ALA A 289 -16.55 -14.84 34.94
N GLY A 290 -17.48 -14.01 35.38
CA GLY A 290 -17.33 -13.20 36.58
C GLY A 290 -18.45 -12.22 36.79
N LYS A 291 -18.33 -11.39 37.85
CA LYS A 291 -19.27 -10.32 38.15
C LYS A 291 -18.74 -8.98 37.65
N ILE A 292 -19.58 -8.23 36.97
CA ILE A 292 -19.21 -6.93 36.37
C ILE A 292 -19.21 -5.82 37.42
N GLN A 293 -18.22 -4.93 37.33
CA GLN A 293 -18.16 -3.68 38.07
C GLN A 293 -17.77 -2.56 37.14
N PHE A 294 -18.59 -1.52 37.08
CA PHE A 294 -18.30 -0.32 36.29
C PHE A 294 -17.35 0.61 37.03
N GLU A 295 -16.37 1.13 36.31
CA GLU A 295 -15.43 2.14 36.76
C GLU A 295 -15.50 3.37 35.85
N ASN A 296 -15.73 4.55 36.45
CA ASN A 296 -15.89 5.83 35.73
C ASN A 296 -17.06 5.88 34.74
N VAL A 297 -18.08 5.04 34.92
CA VAL A 297 -19.28 5.02 34.06
C VAL A 297 -20.41 5.79 34.76
N THR A 298 -20.56 7.07 34.41
CA THR A 298 -21.58 7.98 34.96
C THR A 298 -22.47 8.54 33.88
N GLU A 299 -23.78 8.55 34.11
CA GLU A 299 -24.78 9.09 33.19
C GLU A 299 -24.58 10.59 32.99
N GLY A 300 -24.62 11.03 31.70
CA GLY A 300 -24.44 12.44 31.33
C GLY A 300 -22.97 12.90 31.23
N ILE A 301 -21.99 12.10 31.71
CA ILE A 301 -20.55 12.38 31.64
C ILE A 301 -19.86 11.39 30.71
N SER A 302 -20.05 10.10 30.95
CA SER A 302 -19.40 9.00 30.21
C SER A 302 -20.33 8.32 29.23
N TYR A 303 -21.62 8.25 29.51
CA TYR A 303 -22.62 7.72 28.60
C TYR A 303 -23.94 8.56 28.66
N ARG A 304 -24.72 8.47 27.60
CA ARG A 304 -26.10 8.98 27.52
C ARG A 304 -27.04 7.84 27.20
N VAL A 305 -28.29 8.00 27.69
CA VAL A 305 -29.37 7.07 27.33
C VAL A 305 -30.12 7.68 26.17
N GLU A 306 -30.14 6.98 25.04
CA GLU A 306 -30.97 7.31 23.89
C GLU A 306 -32.13 6.32 23.81
N GLU A 307 -33.31 6.83 23.49
CA GLU A 307 -34.48 6.00 23.24
C GLU A 307 -34.64 5.88 21.72
N ASP A 308 -34.48 4.65 21.17
CA ASP A 308 -34.70 4.42 19.76
C ASP A 308 -36.17 4.52 19.42
N GLU A 309 -36.53 5.54 18.65
CA GLU A 309 -37.92 5.83 18.25
C GLU A 309 -38.59 4.69 17.47
N ALA A 310 -37.79 3.82 16.82
CA ALA A 310 -38.29 2.71 16.01
C ALA A 310 -38.59 1.47 16.85
N THR A 311 -37.76 1.16 17.85
CA THR A 311 -37.83 -0.06 18.66
C THR A 311 -38.37 0.20 20.08
N GLY A 312 -38.35 1.45 20.55
CA GLY A 312 -38.73 1.83 21.92
C GLY A 312 -37.75 1.31 22.98
N LEU A 313 -36.59 0.78 22.57
CA LEU A 313 -35.54 0.32 23.46
C LEU A 313 -34.65 1.49 23.92
N ARG A 314 -34.27 1.45 25.20
CA ARG A 314 -33.33 2.42 25.76
C ARG A 314 -31.92 1.86 25.63
N GLU A 315 -31.10 2.54 24.86
CA GLU A 315 -29.72 2.19 24.65
C GLU A 315 -28.79 3.14 25.39
N ARG A 316 -27.71 2.57 25.96
CA ARG A 316 -26.67 3.32 26.69
C ARG A 316 -25.48 3.51 25.75
N ILE A 317 -25.31 4.71 25.23
CA ILE A 317 -24.26 5.05 24.27
C ILE A 317 -23.13 5.80 25.00
N VAL A 318 -21.90 5.30 24.85
CA VAL A 318 -20.70 5.95 25.40
C VAL A 318 -20.41 7.23 24.62
N ILE A 319 -20.34 8.35 25.34
CA ILE A 319 -20.03 9.67 24.75
C ILE A 319 -18.60 10.09 25.08
N GLU A 320 -18.06 11.01 24.28
CA GLU A 320 -16.76 11.61 24.58
C GLU A 320 -16.85 12.45 25.86
N SER A 321 -16.16 12.01 26.92
CA SER A 321 -16.11 12.75 28.17
C SER A 321 -15.31 14.03 27.99
N LYS A 322 -15.83 15.16 28.55
CA LYS A 322 -15.07 16.41 28.62
C LYS A 322 -13.85 16.29 29.50
N ASP A 323 -13.87 15.36 30.44
CA ASP A 323 -12.78 15.07 31.36
C ASP A 323 -12.01 13.85 30.86
N LYS A 324 -10.98 14.10 30.05
CA LYS A 324 -10.18 13.07 29.36
C LYS A 324 -9.35 12.17 30.30
N THR A 325 -9.39 12.44 31.61
CA THR A 325 -8.71 11.62 32.63
C THR A 325 -9.54 10.43 33.07
N HIS A 326 -10.85 10.44 32.85
CA HIS A 326 -11.79 9.41 33.27
C HIS A 326 -12.26 8.59 32.05
N VAL A 327 -11.53 7.54 31.74
CA VAL A 327 -11.94 6.58 30.70
C VAL A 327 -12.95 5.61 31.31
N PRO A 328 -14.14 5.41 30.72
CA PRO A 328 -15.10 4.43 31.19
C PRO A 328 -14.57 3.03 30.98
N ASN A 329 -14.46 2.26 32.07
CA ASN A 329 -13.96 0.88 32.06
C ASN A 329 -14.97 -0.05 32.71
N CYS A 330 -14.82 -1.34 32.39
CA CYS A 330 -15.55 -2.41 32.99
C CYS A 330 -14.56 -3.44 33.56
N ASN A 331 -14.62 -3.69 34.87
CA ASN A 331 -13.81 -4.69 35.54
C ASN A 331 -14.63 -5.95 35.75
N ILE A 332 -14.04 -7.11 35.47
CA ILE A 332 -14.63 -8.41 35.77
C ILE A 332 -14.00 -8.91 37.05
N LEU A 333 -14.82 -9.17 38.03
CA LEU A 333 -14.44 -9.62 39.35
C LEU A 333 -14.64 -11.14 39.50
N ASP A 334 -13.71 -11.79 40.18
CA ASP A 334 -13.85 -13.17 40.65
C ASP A 334 -14.81 -13.29 41.86
N GLU A 335 -15.13 -14.50 42.26
CA GLU A 335 -15.93 -14.76 43.46
C GLU A 335 -15.32 -14.15 44.75
N ASN A 336 -14.01 -13.94 44.78
CA ASN A 336 -13.28 -13.30 45.86
C ASN A 336 -13.29 -11.77 45.83
N GLY A 337 -13.76 -11.15 44.75
CA GLY A 337 -13.76 -9.70 44.55
C GLY A 337 -12.46 -9.13 43.94
N ASP A 338 -11.56 -9.99 43.48
CA ASP A 338 -10.36 -9.55 42.80
C ASP A 338 -10.62 -9.29 41.30
N ILE A 339 -9.98 -8.28 40.75
CA ILE A 339 -10.12 -7.92 39.34
C ILE A 339 -9.35 -8.94 38.49
N ILE A 340 -10.06 -9.70 37.65
CA ILE A 340 -9.47 -10.65 36.71
C ILE A 340 -9.03 -9.94 35.45
N ARG A 341 -9.94 -9.11 34.86
CA ARG A 341 -9.70 -8.36 33.64
C ARG A 341 -10.44 -7.02 33.62
N THR A 342 -9.86 -6.06 32.90
CA THR A 342 -10.44 -4.74 32.66
C THR A 342 -10.65 -4.54 31.18
N TYR A 343 -11.85 -4.15 30.77
CA TYR A 343 -12.19 -3.76 29.39
C TYR A 343 -12.52 -2.29 29.32
N SER A 344 -11.97 -1.58 28.35
CA SER A 344 -12.30 -0.16 28.13
C SER A 344 -13.48 -0.03 27.18
N PHE A 345 -14.42 0.86 27.48
CA PHE A 345 -15.55 1.15 26.61
C PHE A 345 -15.16 2.20 25.57
N PRO A 346 -15.22 1.86 24.28
CA PRO A 346 -14.94 2.81 23.21
C PRO A 346 -16.07 3.83 23.04
N ILE A 347 -15.74 5.00 22.54
CA ILE A 347 -16.71 6.06 22.21
C ILE A 347 -17.67 5.51 21.13
N ASN A 348 -18.95 5.89 21.22
CA ASN A 348 -20.07 5.37 20.42
C ASN A 348 -20.34 3.87 20.59
N GLY A 349 -19.78 3.22 21.61
CA GLY A 349 -20.13 1.85 21.98
C GLY A 349 -21.47 1.80 22.70
N HIS A 350 -22.32 0.85 22.34
CA HIS A 350 -23.61 0.59 23.00
C HIS A 350 -23.36 -0.45 24.11
N ILE A 351 -23.53 -0.03 25.36
CA ILE A 351 -23.34 -0.89 26.53
C ILE A 351 -24.55 -1.81 26.67
N VAL A 352 -24.31 -3.13 26.57
CA VAL A 352 -25.38 -4.15 26.63
C VAL A 352 -25.61 -4.66 28.06
N VAL A 353 -24.60 -4.56 28.92
CA VAL A 353 -24.56 -5.17 30.25
C VAL A 353 -24.91 -4.16 31.37
N GLU A 354 -25.31 -4.66 32.53
CA GLU A 354 -25.63 -3.86 33.72
C GLU A 354 -24.58 -4.03 34.82
N ASP A 355 -24.42 -2.98 35.63
CA ASP A 355 -23.50 -3.04 36.78
C ASP A 355 -23.95 -4.12 37.79
N GLY A 356 -23.01 -4.96 38.21
CA GLY A 356 -23.27 -6.05 39.11
C GLY A 356 -23.85 -7.33 38.49
N GLN A 357 -24.04 -7.38 37.17
CA GLN A 357 -24.50 -8.58 36.45
C GLN A 357 -23.45 -9.69 36.49
N SER A 358 -23.89 -10.94 36.62
CA SER A 358 -23.01 -12.14 36.46
C SER A 358 -22.98 -12.49 34.99
N LEU A 359 -21.76 -12.58 34.45
CA LEU A 359 -21.48 -12.90 33.06
C LEU A 359 -20.86 -14.28 32.93
N LYS A 360 -21.16 -14.92 31.81
CA LYS A 360 -20.46 -16.12 31.33
C LYS A 360 -19.37 -15.71 30.36
N ALA A 361 -18.38 -16.58 30.20
CA ALA A 361 -17.39 -16.41 29.14
C ALA A 361 -18.09 -16.42 27.77
N GLY A 362 -17.74 -15.46 26.89
CA GLY A 362 -18.38 -15.28 25.59
C GLY A 362 -19.56 -14.27 25.55
N ASP A 363 -20.00 -13.73 26.70
CA ASP A 363 -21.06 -12.73 26.70
C ASP A 363 -20.58 -11.40 26.10
N ILE A 364 -21.48 -10.70 25.36
CA ILE A 364 -21.18 -9.42 24.73
C ILE A 364 -21.29 -8.29 25.77
N LEU A 365 -20.21 -7.54 25.93
CA LEU A 365 -20.15 -6.37 26.82
C LEU A 365 -20.63 -5.10 26.12
N VAL A 366 -20.13 -4.85 24.90
CA VAL A 366 -20.38 -3.65 24.11
C VAL A 366 -20.55 -4.03 22.65
N LYS A 367 -21.55 -3.43 22.03
CA LYS A 367 -21.74 -3.42 20.57
C LYS A 367 -21.29 -2.07 20.03
N ILE A 368 -20.34 -2.07 19.11
CA ILE A 368 -19.82 -0.86 18.47
C ILE A 368 -20.38 -0.84 17.05
N PRO A 369 -21.32 0.06 16.72
CA PRO A 369 -21.80 0.15 15.35
C PRO A 369 -20.62 0.36 14.39
N ARG A 370 -20.46 -0.53 13.43
CA ARG A 370 -19.57 -0.30 12.30
C ARG A 370 -20.24 0.78 11.47
N VAL A 371 -19.84 2.03 11.67
CA VAL A 371 -20.34 3.13 10.86
C VAL A 371 -19.96 2.82 9.42
N VAL A 372 -20.96 2.41 8.65
CA VAL A 372 -20.85 2.25 7.20
C VAL A 372 -20.72 3.66 6.62
N GLY A 373 -19.52 4.05 6.32
CA GLY A 373 -19.13 5.41 5.96
C GLY A 373 -18.54 6.13 7.17
N LYS A 374 -17.22 6.17 7.23
CA LYS A 374 -16.45 6.93 8.23
C LYS A 374 -16.85 8.40 8.15
N ALA A 375 -17.92 8.77 8.86
CA ALA A 375 -18.27 10.15 9.11
C ALA A 375 -17.39 10.66 10.25
N GLY A 376 -16.14 10.92 9.97
CA GLY A 376 -15.21 11.47 10.94
C GLY A 376 -13.87 11.69 10.30
N ASP A 377 -13.63 12.92 9.86
CA ASP A 377 -12.32 13.55 9.67
C ASP A 377 -11.30 12.84 8.75
N ILE A 378 -11.76 12.03 7.78
CA ILE A 378 -10.93 11.64 6.66
C ILE A 378 -11.05 12.76 5.62
N THR A 379 -9.97 13.51 5.45
CA THR A 379 -9.82 14.38 4.30
C THR A 379 -9.98 13.53 3.05
N GLY A 380 -11.18 13.52 2.47
CA GLY A 380 -11.49 12.75 1.26
C GLY A 380 -11.17 13.54 -0.01
N GLY A 381 -11.33 12.91 -1.16
CA GLY A 381 -11.20 13.55 -2.46
C GLY A 381 -9.78 14.00 -2.80
N LEU A 382 -9.67 15.09 -3.57
CA LEU A 382 -8.41 15.62 -4.10
C LEU A 382 -7.36 15.96 -3.03
N PRO A 383 -7.71 16.53 -1.85
CA PRO A 383 -6.73 16.78 -0.79
C PRO A 383 -6.05 15.50 -0.28
N ARG A 384 -6.79 14.40 -0.13
CA ARG A 384 -6.23 13.11 0.30
C ARG A 384 -5.31 12.52 -0.76
N VAL A 385 -5.70 12.54 -2.02
CA VAL A 385 -4.85 12.10 -3.14
C VAL A 385 -3.54 12.90 -3.18
N THR A 386 -3.63 14.21 -2.99
CA THR A 386 -2.45 15.08 -2.94
C THR A 386 -1.56 14.76 -1.74
N GLU A 387 -2.13 14.51 -0.56
CA GLU A 387 -1.41 14.13 0.66
C GLU A 387 -0.62 12.81 0.45
N LEU A 388 -1.27 11.80 -0.15
CA LEU A 388 -0.65 10.50 -0.43
C LEU A 388 0.49 10.62 -1.46
N PHE A 389 0.29 11.31 -2.58
CA PHE A 389 1.34 11.49 -3.59
C PHE A 389 2.48 12.41 -3.14
N GLU A 390 2.23 13.36 -2.24
CA GLU A 390 3.30 14.16 -1.64
C GLU A 390 3.97 13.46 -0.43
N ALA A 391 3.53 12.26 -0.09
CA ALA A 391 4.02 11.50 1.07
C ALA A 391 4.04 12.34 2.36
N ARG A 392 3.00 13.16 2.56
CA ARG A 392 2.87 14.00 3.76
C ARG A 392 2.39 13.18 4.94
N ASN A 393 2.79 13.57 6.12
CA ASN A 393 2.22 13.00 7.33
C ASN A 393 0.75 13.45 7.45
N PRO A 394 -0.17 12.53 7.75
CA PRO A 394 -1.56 12.86 7.95
C PRO A 394 -1.76 13.81 9.14
N SER A 395 -2.83 14.58 9.13
CA SER A 395 -3.19 15.49 10.23
C SER A 395 -3.43 14.75 11.55
N ASN A 396 -3.96 13.54 11.47
CA ASN A 396 -4.20 12.65 12.60
C ASN A 396 -3.46 11.30 12.40
N PRO A 397 -2.13 11.24 12.69
CA PRO A 397 -1.36 10.01 12.50
C PRO A 397 -1.75 8.97 13.55
N ALA A 398 -1.95 7.72 13.14
CA ALA A 398 -2.11 6.59 14.06
C ALA A 398 -0.78 6.25 14.71
N VAL A 399 -0.83 5.75 15.95
CA VAL A 399 0.32 5.08 16.56
C VAL A 399 0.33 3.64 16.10
N VAL A 400 1.47 3.16 15.60
CA VAL A 400 1.63 1.84 14.99
C VAL A 400 2.64 1.03 15.78
N SER A 401 2.44 -0.29 15.93
CA SER A 401 3.44 -1.16 16.54
C SER A 401 4.62 -1.40 15.60
N GLU A 402 5.84 -1.26 16.11
CA GLU A 402 7.07 -1.54 15.36
C GLU A 402 7.51 -3.01 15.46
N ILE A 403 7.03 -3.73 16.47
CA ILE A 403 7.39 -5.13 16.75
C ILE A 403 6.15 -6.00 16.91
N ASP A 404 6.33 -7.28 16.66
CA ASP A 404 5.32 -8.29 16.99
C ASP A 404 5.34 -8.58 18.48
N GLY A 405 4.18 -8.60 19.12
CA GLY A 405 4.16 -8.89 20.55
C GLY A 405 2.81 -8.80 21.20
N GLU A 406 2.80 -9.09 22.49
CA GLU A 406 1.65 -9.03 23.36
C GLU A 406 1.54 -7.65 24.01
N ILE A 407 0.33 -7.13 24.07
CA ILE A 407 0.06 -5.80 24.61
C ILE A 407 -0.18 -5.86 26.09
N SER A 408 0.45 -4.95 26.83
CA SER A 408 0.09 -4.61 28.19
C SER A 408 -0.17 -3.12 28.34
N MET A 409 -1.20 -2.76 29.10
CA MET A 409 -1.56 -1.38 29.33
C MET A 409 -0.78 -0.79 30.51
N GLY A 410 -0.04 0.28 30.25
CA GLY A 410 0.72 1.02 31.24
C GLY A 410 -0.06 2.18 31.86
N ASN A 411 0.60 2.94 32.73
CA ASN A 411 0.03 4.08 33.44
C ASN A 411 -0.19 5.29 32.52
N VAL A 412 -1.17 6.11 32.85
CA VAL A 412 -1.39 7.41 32.20
C VAL A 412 -0.34 8.40 32.69
N LYS A 413 0.47 8.93 31.78
CA LYS A 413 1.52 9.92 32.05
C LYS A 413 1.28 11.20 31.24
N ARG A 414 1.09 12.32 31.90
CA ARG A 414 0.97 13.65 31.24
C ARG A 414 -0.08 13.71 30.11
N GLY A 415 -1.26 13.07 30.29
CA GLY A 415 -2.31 13.07 29.26
C GLY A 415 -2.08 12.07 28.11
N HIS A 416 -1.13 11.16 28.25
CA HIS A 416 -0.88 10.05 27.32
C HIS A 416 -1.00 8.72 28.04
N ARG A 417 -1.64 7.74 27.43
CA ARG A 417 -1.64 6.36 27.92
C ARG A 417 -0.44 5.61 27.37
N GLU A 418 0.32 4.96 28.23
CA GLU A 418 1.44 4.12 27.86
C GLU A 418 0.91 2.75 27.40
N ILE A 419 1.26 2.32 26.19
CA ILE A 419 1.00 0.97 25.69
C ILE A 419 2.37 0.29 25.56
N ILE A 420 2.50 -0.87 26.14
CA ILE A 420 3.73 -1.65 26.16
C ILE A 420 3.51 -2.88 25.28
N VAL A 421 4.37 -3.06 24.29
CA VAL A 421 4.37 -4.26 23.44
C VAL A 421 5.59 -5.09 23.78
N THR A 422 5.38 -6.34 24.15
CA THR A 422 6.43 -7.28 24.56
C THR A 422 6.52 -8.39 23.51
N SER A 423 7.66 -8.47 22.83
CA SER A 423 7.92 -9.53 21.84
C SER A 423 8.15 -10.88 22.52
N LYS A 424 7.89 -11.98 21.81
CA LYS A 424 8.23 -13.36 22.23
C LYS A 424 9.75 -13.52 22.53
N LEU A 425 10.59 -12.65 21.96
CA LEU A 425 12.05 -12.63 22.19
C LEU A 425 12.46 -11.83 23.44
N GLY A 426 11.51 -11.18 24.15
CA GLY A 426 11.75 -10.37 25.34
C GLY A 426 12.10 -8.90 25.04
N GLU A 427 11.99 -8.45 23.79
CA GLU A 427 12.11 -7.04 23.45
C GLU A 427 10.85 -6.30 23.91
N VAL A 428 11.01 -5.14 24.56
CA VAL A 428 9.90 -4.34 25.09
C VAL A 428 9.95 -2.95 24.47
N LYS A 429 8.90 -2.55 23.76
CA LYS A 429 8.71 -1.18 23.27
C LYS A 429 7.51 -0.52 23.91
N LYS A 430 7.67 0.78 24.21
CA LYS A 430 6.66 1.61 24.88
C LYS A 430 6.17 2.70 23.95
N TYR A 431 4.87 2.75 23.76
CA TYR A 431 4.20 3.74 22.93
C TYR A 431 3.33 4.66 23.78
N LEU A 432 3.37 5.95 23.49
CA LEU A 432 2.58 6.95 24.18
C LEU A 432 1.42 7.40 23.28
N VAL A 433 0.21 6.99 23.61
CA VAL A 433 -1.00 7.35 22.86
C VAL A 433 -1.70 8.48 23.60
N PRO A 434 -1.98 9.64 22.93
CA PRO A 434 -2.75 10.71 23.52
C PRO A 434 -4.16 10.23 23.94
N LEU A 435 -4.68 10.67 25.08
CA LEU A 435 -6.02 10.29 25.56
C LEU A 435 -7.16 10.79 24.64
N SER A 436 -6.85 11.73 23.73
CA SER A 436 -7.80 12.18 22.69
C SER A 436 -8.00 11.17 21.57
N LYS A 437 -7.17 10.15 21.47
CA LYS A 437 -7.26 9.11 20.44
C LYS A 437 -7.87 7.85 21.01
N GLN A 438 -8.77 7.25 20.26
CA GLN A 438 -9.32 5.94 20.59
C GLN A 438 -8.24 4.87 20.46
N ILE A 439 -8.12 4.03 21.48
CA ILE A 439 -7.24 2.86 21.48
C ILE A 439 -8.03 1.71 20.86
N LEU A 440 -7.44 1.07 19.85
CA LEU A 440 -8.08 -0.01 19.08
C LEU A 440 -7.78 -1.41 19.64
N VAL A 441 -6.85 -1.51 20.57
CA VAL A 441 -6.32 -2.76 21.10
C VAL A 441 -6.67 -2.92 22.57
N GLN A 442 -6.76 -4.16 23.03
CA GLN A 442 -7.06 -4.50 24.42
C GLN A 442 -5.81 -5.09 25.12
N GLU A 443 -5.89 -5.25 26.44
CA GLU A 443 -4.83 -5.89 27.21
C GLU A 443 -4.71 -7.38 26.87
N ASN A 444 -3.48 -7.87 26.73
CA ASN A 444 -3.12 -9.23 26.30
C ASN A 444 -3.51 -9.57 24.84
N ASP A 445 -3.86 -8.57 24.02
CA ASP A 445 -3.97 -8.78 22.57
C ASP A 445 -2.58 -9.00 21.97
N PHE A 446 -2.46 -9.95 21.04
CA PHE A 446 -1.25 -10.10 20.23
C PHE A 446 -1.38 -9.23 18.97
N VAL A 447 -0.36 -8.43 18.69
CA VAL A 447 -0.31 -7.56 17.50
C VAL A 447 0.92 -7.87 16.67
N ARG A 448 0.76 -7.77 15.35
CA ARG A 448 1.88 -7.83 14.39
C ARG A 448 2.47 -6.44 14.18
N ALA A 449 3.74 -6.39 13.77
CA ALA A 449 4.36 -5.14 13.33
C ALA A 449 3.54 -4.48 12.22
N GLY A 450 3.33 -3.16 12.32
CA GLY A 450 2.45 -2.46 11.39
C GLY A 450 0.98 -2.35 11.80
N THR A 451 0.54 -3.04 12.87
CA THR A 451 -0.84 -2.94 13.37
C THR A 451 -1.08 -1.59 14.05
N LYS A 452 -2.23 -0.97 13.79
CA LYS A 452 -2.65 0.28 14.43
C LYS A 452 -2.98 0.04 15.90
N LEU A 453 -2.35 0.76 16.80
CA LEU A 453 -2.66 0.78 18.22
C LEU A 453 -3.72 1.83 18.56
N SER A 454 -3.77 2.91 17.80
CA SER A 454 -4.74 3.98 17.96
C SER A 454 -5.47 4.32 16.67
N ASP A 455 -6.60 5.02 16.79
CA ASP A 455 -7.32 5.57 15.63
C ASP A 455 -6.46 6.60 14.88
N GLY A 456 -6.71 6.71 13.58
CA GLY A 456 -5.99 7.60 12.67
C GLY A 456 -5.47 6.90 11.40
N SER A 457 -4.83 7.67 10.54
CA SER A 457 -4.20 7.15 9.31
C SER A 457 -2.74 6.78 9.56
N ILE A 458 -2.28 5.68 8.97
CA ILE A 458 -0.87 5.29 9.10
C ILE A 458 -0.01 6.25 8.27
N THR A 459 1.13 6.63 8.80
CA THR A 459 2.11 7.47 8.12
C THR A 459 2.87 6.62 7.10
N PRO A 460 2.99 7.01 5.83
CA PRO A 460 3.73 6.22 4.84
C PRO A 460 5.19 5.95 5.22
N SER A 461 5.83 6.90 5.94
CA SER A 461 7.19 6.73 6.46
C SER A 461 7.31 5.62 7.50
N ASP A 462 6.30 5.43 8.36
CA ASP A 462 6.30 4.38 9.37
C ASP A 462 6.11 3.01 8.71
N ILE A 463 5.24 2.91 7.71
CA ILE A 463 5.08 1.67 6.93
C ILE A 463 6.41 1.31 6.26
N LEU A 464 7.12 2.30 5.68
CA LEU A 464 8.41 2.06 5.04
C LEU A 464 9.46 1.53 6.04
N ALA A 465 9.51 2.11 7.24
CA ALA A 465 10.46 1.72 8.27
C ALA A 465 10.16 0.33 8.87
N ILE A 466 8.88 -0.03 9.02
CA ILE A 466 8.43 -1.25 9.73
C ILE A 466 8.24 -2.41 8.76
N MET A 467 7.45 -2.21 7.71
CA MET A 467 6.99 -3.27 6.80
C MET A 467 7.80 -3.33 5.50
N GLY A 468 8.58 -2.31 5.20
CA GLY A 468 9.44 -2.26 4.03
C GLY A 468 8.83 -1.60 2.79
N PRO A 469 9.60 -1.55 1.67
CA PRO A 469 9.24 -0.77 0.49
C PRO A 469 8.02 -1.32 -0.27
N THR A 470 7.85 -2.65 -0.33
CA THR A 470 6.73 -3.27 -1.06
C THR A 470 5.38 -2.92 -0.41
N ALA A 471 5.31 -3.01 0.92
CA ALA A 471 4.10 -2.69 1.67
C ALA A 471 3.67 -1.21 1.52
N VAL A 472 4.64 -0.28 1.47
CA VAL A 472 4.34 1.14 1.21
C VAL A 472 3.78 1.35 -0.19
N GLN A 473 4.34 0.65 -1.18
CA GLN A 473 3.86 0.76 -2.56
C GLN A 473 2.41 0.28 -2.68
N GLU A 474 2.11 -0.88 -2.12
CA GLU A 474 0.73 -1.40 -2.07
C GLU A 474 -0.21 -0.47 -1.29
N TYR A 475 0.23 0.02 -0.14
CA TYR A 475 -0.56 0.94 0.67
C TYR A 475 -0.94 2.20 -0.13
N ILE A 476 0.03 2.86 -0.77
CA ILE A 476 -0.24 4.09 -1.53
C ILE A 476 -1.18 3.79 -2.72
N VAL A 477 -0.94 2.70 -3.46
CA VAL A 477 -1.80 2.32 -4.59
C VAL A 477 -3.23 2.05 -4.12
N ASN A 478 -3.41 1.27 -3.07
CA ASN A 478 -4.74 0.92 -2.56
C ASN A 478 -5.48 2.14 -2.01
N GLU A 479 -4.82 2.96 -1.16
CA GLU A 479 -5.44 4.16 -0.58
C GLU A 479 -5.84 5.20 -1.65
N VAL A 480 -5.00 5.42 -2.66
CA VAL A 480 -5.35 6.32 -3.76
C VAL A 480 -6.52 5.75 -4.58
N GLN A 481 -6.47 4.45 -4.87
CA GLN A 481 -7.52 3.76 -5.62
C GLN A 481 -8.87 3.84 -4.89
N ASP A 482 -8.89 3.69 -3.56
CA ASP A 482 -10.10 3.78 -2.75
C ASP A 482 -10.74 5.17 -2.84
N VAL A 483 -9.95 6.24 -2.84
CA VAL A 483 -10.48 7.60 -3.04
C VAL A 483 -11.16 7.74 -4.41
N TYR A 484 -10.60 7.17 -5.47
CA TYR A 484 -11.20 7.21 -6.82
C TYR A 484 -12.44 6.30 -6.91
N ARG A 485 -12.40 5.11 -6.32
CA ARG A 485 -13.55 4.18 -6.30
C ARG A 485 -14.76 4.76 -5.57
N LEU A 486 -14.55 5.41 -4.43
CA LEU A 486 -15.62 6.12 -3.70
C LEU A 486 -16.34 7.17 -4.56
N GLN A 487 -15.66 7.70 -5.58
CA GLN A 487 -16.24 8.62 -6.57
C GLN A 487 -16.80 7.92 -7.81
N GLY A 488 -16.76 6.58 -7.86
CA GLY A 488 -17.21 5.79 -9.00
C GLY A 488 -16.28 5.86 -10.22
N VAL A 489 -15.04 6.29 -10.04
CA VAL A 489 -14.05 6.37 -11.10
C VAL A 489 -13.19 5.11 -11.09
N LYS A 490 -13.10 4.41 -12.22
CA LYS A 490 -12.26 3.21 -12.39
C LYS A 490 -10.99 3.60 -13.14
N ILE A 491 -9.84 3.43 -12.49
CA ILE A 491 -8.49 3.64 -13.07
C ILE A 491 -7.72 2.34 -12.88
N ASN A 492 -6.94 1.92 -13.88
CA ASN A 492 -6.11 0.72 -13.75
C ASN A 492 -4.93 0.97 -12.82
N ASP A 493 -4.62 0.00 -11.96
CA ASP A 493 -3.55 0.09 -10.95
C ASP A 493 -2.18 0.40 -11.55
N LYS A 494 -1.89 -0.04 -12.80
CA LYS A 494 -0.60 0.22 -13.46
C LYS A 494 -0.25 1.70 -13.59
N HIS A 495 -1.24 2.59 -13.71
CA HIS A 495 -1.00 4.04 -13.76
C HIS A 495 -0.48 4.59 -12.43
N PHE A 496 -1.04 4.11 -11.32
CA PHE A 496 -0.56 4.46 -9.98
C PHE A 496 0.82 3.85 -9.71
N GLU A 497 1.05 2.61 -10.15
CA GLU A 497 2.35 1.93 -10.02
C GLU A 497 3.48 2.71 -10.68
N VAL A 498 3.25 3.28 -11.86
CA VAL A 498 4.24 4.14 -12.55
C VAL A 498 4.65 5.33 -11.68
N ILE A 499 3.67 6.04 -11.10
CA ILE A 499 3.95 7.20 -10.25
C ILE A 499 4.66 6.79 -8.97
N VAL A 500 4.17 5.76 -8.28
CA VAL A 500 4.75 5.28 -7.02
C VAL A 500 6.19 4.77 -7.23
N ARG A 501 6.49 4.14 -8.36
CA ARG A 501 7.87 3.76 -8.73
C ARG A 501 8.79 4.98 -8.77
N GLN A 502 8.34 6.11 -9.35
CA GLN A 502 9.13 7.33 -9.38
C GLN A 502 9.32 7.96 -7.99
N MET A 503 8.35 7.84 -7.09
CA MET A 503 8.46 8.30 -5.70
C MET A 503 9.53 7.54 -4.91
N MET A 504 9.83 6.29 -5.29
CA MET A 504 10.77 5.41 -4.59
C MET A 504 12.07 5.15 -5.37
N ARG A 505 12.41 6.03 -6.29
CA ARG A 505 13.61 5.90 -7.13
C ARG A 505 14.92 6.18 -6.38
N LYS A 506 14.88 6.93 -5.28
CA LYS A 506 16.06 7.40 -4.55
C LYS A 506 16.32 6.60 -3.27
N VAL A 507 17.60 6.48 -2.96
CA VAL A 507 18.10 5.91 -1.70
C VAL A 507 19.00 6.93 -0.99
N GLN A 508 19.05 6.87 0.33
CA GLN A 508 19.98 7.66 1.15
C GLN A 508 21.13 6.76 1.58
N ILE A 509 22.34 7.24 1.39
CA ILE A 509 23.55 6.55 1.80
C ILE A 509 23.72 6.68 3.32
N ASN A 510 23.88 5.56 4.02
CA ASN A 510 24.19 5.53 5.45
C ASN A 510 25.71 5.54 5.63
N GLU A 511 26.37 4.47 5.17
CA GLU A 511 27.81 4.32 5.20
C GLU A 511 28.33 4.25 3.76
N PRO A 512 29.21 5.17 3.35
CA PRO A 512 29.68 5.20 1.97
C PRO A 512 30.71 4.10 1.64
N GLY A 513 31.30 3.46 2.67
CA GLY A 513 32.38 2.49 2.47
C GLY A 513 33.51 3.06 1.61
N ASP A 514 33.98 2.28 0.63
CA ASP A 514 35.04 2.69 -0.30
C ASP A 514 34.46 3.24 -1.64
N THR A 515 33.17 3.58 -1.67
CA THR A 515 32.53 4.17 -2.83
C THR A 515 32.81 5.66 -2.95
N ARG A 516 32.45 6.27 -4.08
CA ARG A 516 32.55 7.71 -4.30
C ARG A 516 31.45 8.53 -3.61
N PHE A 517 30.52 7.88 -2.92
CA PHE A 517 29.40 8.55 -2.28
C PHE A 517 29.81 9.21 -0.96
N LEU A 518 28.99 10.18 -0.53
CA LEU A 518 29.11 10.83 0.77
C LEU A 518 28.02 10.31 1.71
N GLU A 519 28.29 10.39 3.03
CA GLU A 519 27.27 10.11 4.03
C GLU A 519 26.04 11.00 3.84
N GLN A 520 24.86 10.43 4.04
CA GLN A 520 23.55 11.09 3.90
C GLN A 520 23.24 11.63 2.48
N GLN A 521 24.08 11.32 1.51
CA GLN A 521 23.81 11.68 0.12
C GLN A 521 22.59 10.92 -0.42
N ILE A 522 21.72 11.62 -1.15
CA ILE A 522 20.57 11.02 -1.86
C ILE A 522 21.00 10.70 -3.28
N VAL A 523 20.91 9.43 -3.66
CA VAL A 523 21.36 8.90 -4.95
C VAL A 523 20.28 8.07 -5.60
N ASP A 524 20.30 7.89 -6.92
CA ASP A 524 19.43 6.94 -7.60
C ASP A 524 19.78 5.50 -7.21
N LYS A 525 18.76 4.68 -6.97
CA LYS A 525 18.91 3.26 -6.61
C LYS A 525 19.76 2.48 -7.61
N LEU A 526 19.62 2.78 -8.89
CA LEU A 526 20.41 2.12 -9.95
C LEU A 526 21.88 2.56 -9.92
N ASP A 527 22.15 3.87 -9.78
CA ASP A 527 23.53 4.38 -9.67
C ASP A 527 24.24 3.81 -8.44
N PHE A 528 23.49 3.63 -7.35
CA PHE A 528 23.98 2.98 -6.13
C PHE A 528 24.35 1.51 -6.39
N ALA A 529 23.50 0.76 -7.07
CA ALA A 529 23.76 -0.64 -7.41
C ALA A 529 24.97 -0.77 -8.36
N GLU A 530 25.03 0.06 -9.41
CA GLU A 530 26.16 0.05 -10.35
C GLU A 530 27.51 0.38 -9.68
N GLU A 531 27.51 1.31 -8.72
CA GLU A 531 28.74 1.66 -8.01
C GLU A 531 29.18 0.53 -7.07
N ASN A 532 28.25 -0.12 -6.38
CA ASN A 532 28.55 -1.28 -5.56
C ASN A 532 29.04 -2.45 -6.40
N ASP A 533 28.43 -2.72 -7.57
CA ASP A 533 28.89 -3.75 -8.52
C ASP A 533 30.28 -3.41 -9.05
N ARG A 534 30.56 -2.13 -9.31
CA ARG A 534 31.89 -1.68 -9.74
C ARG A 534 32.97 -1.99 -8.70
N ILE A 535 32.64 -1.94 -7.42
CA ILE A 535 33.58 -2.18 -6.31
C ILE A 535 33.66 -3.68 -5.98
N TRP A 536 32.64 -4.44 -6.30
CA TRP A 536 32.56 -5.85 -6.00
C TRP A 536 33.81 -6.62 -6.42
N GLY A 537 34.40 -7.38 -5.49
CA GLY A 537 35.61 -8.19 -5.74
C GLY A 537 36.91 -7.40 -5.90
N LYS A 538 36.90 -6.08 -5.72
CA LYS A 538 38.11 -5.24 -5.72
C LYS A 538 38.71 -5.14 -4.32
N LYS A 539 39.96 -4.69 -4.28
CA LYS A 539 40.73 -4.55 -3.06
C LYS A 539 41.24 -3.11 -2.92
N VAL A 540 41.28 -2.62 -1.69
CA VAL A 540 41.80 -1.28 -1.36
C VAL A 540 43.21 -1.41 -0.79
N VAL A 541 44.12 -0.61 -1.32
CA VAL A 541 45.52 -0.58 -0.86
C VAL A 541 45.57 0.12 0.50
N VAL A 542 45.99 -0.63 1.52
CA VAL A 542 46.20 -0.10 2.88
C VAL A 542 47.62 0.44 3.00
N ASP A 543 48.59 -0.31 2.48
CA ASP A 543 50.00 0.05 2.46
C ASP A 543 50.61 -0.24 1.09
N ALA A 544 51.09 0.78 0.43
CA ALA A 544 51.64 0.64 -0.94
C ALA A 544 52.98 -0.08 -0.99
N GLY A 545 53.67 -0.29 0.16
CA GLY A 545 55.02 -0.83 0.18
C GLY A 545 55.95 0.00 -0.67
N ASP A 546 56.79 -0.67 -1.51
CA ASP A 546 57.73 -0.05 -2.44
C ASP A 546 57.15 0.05 -3.87
N SER A 547 55.86 -0.03 -4.06
CA SER A 547 55.21 0.07 -5.41
C SER A 547 55.21 1.54 -5.89
N GLU A 548 55.65 1.76 -7.12
CA GLU A 548 55.59 3.05 -7.80
C GLU A 548 54.23 3.33 -8.42
N THR A 549 53.47 2.28 -8.71
CA THR A 549 52.21 2.35 -9.47
C THR A 549 50.98 2.43 -8.56
N MET A 550 51.09 1.93 -7.31
CA MET A 550 49.98 1.88 -6.37
C MET A 550 50.17 2.89 -5.24
N LYS A 551 49.06 3.56 -4.89
CA LYS A 551 49.03 4.54 -3.76
C LYS A 551 48.07 4.06 -2.69
N LYS A 552 48.30 4.47 -1.44
CA LYS A 552 47.38 4.21 -0.34
C LYS A 552 45.98 4.73 -0.65
N GLY A 553 44.96 3.92 -0.40
CA GLY A 553 43.55 4.23 -0.68
C GLY A 553 43.12 3.94 -2.14
N MET A 554 44.00 3.45 -3.00
CA MET A 554 43.66 3.11 -4.38
C MET A 554 42.89 1.79 -4.45
N ILE A 555 41.78 1.78 -5.21
CA ILE A 555 40.97 0.59 -5.47
C ILE A 555 41.58 -0.16 -6.67
N VAL A 556 41.96 -1.42 -6.47
CA VAL A 556 42.62 -2.25 -7.47
C VAL A 556 41.90 -3.58 -7.66
N THR A 557 41.99 -4.13 -8.86
CA THR A 557 41.51 -5.49 -9.12
C THR A 557 42.50 -6.54 -8.58
N ALA A 558 41.99 -7.69 -8.19
CA ALA A 558 42.83 -8.81 -7.71
C ALA A 558 43.91 -9.22 -8.70
N ARG A 559 43.63 -9.12 -10.04
CA ARG A 559 44.59 -9.42 -11.11
C ARG A 559 45.74 -8.41 -11.09
N LYS A 560 45.44 -7.09 -11.11
CA LYS A 560 46.46 -6.04 -11.10
C LYS A 560 47.33 -6.08 -9.84
N LEU A 561 46.72 -6.39 -8.69
CA LEU A 561 47.46 -6.59 -7.44
C LEU A 561 48.43 -7.78 -7.52
N ARG A 562 48.00 -8.91 -8.09
CA ARG A 562 48.83 -10.11 -8.23
C ARG A 562 50.01 -9.86 -9.16
N ASP A 563 49.79 -9.15 -10.24
CA ASP A 563 50.83 -8.85 -11.23
C ASP A 563 51.90 -7.93 -10.60
N GLU A 564 51.47 -6.88 -9.88
CA GLU A 564 52.35 -5.95 -9.18
C GLU A 564 53.13 -6.64 -8.06
N ASN A 565 52.44 -7.40 -7.20
CA ASN A 565 53.12 -8.14 -6.13
C ASN A 565 54.10 -9.18 -6.68
N SER A 566 53.85 -9.77 -7.86
CA SER A 566 54.75 -10.67 -8.52
C SER A 566 56.01 -9.94 -9.02
N GLN A 567 55.85 -8.71 -9.53
CA GLN A 567 57.02 -7.88 -9.95
C GLN A 567 57.84 -7.43 -8.74
N LEU A 568 57.19 -6.94 -7.65
CA LEU A 568 57.83 -6.55 -6.42
C LEU A 568 58.60 -7.74 -5.78
N LYS A 569 58.02 -8.91 -5.77
CA LYS A 569 58.64 -10.14 -5.27
C LYS A 569 59.87 -10.53 -6.07
N ARG A 570 59.88 -10.32 -7.40
CA ARG A 570 61.06 -10.56 -8.25
C ARG A 570 62.20 -9.59 -8.00
N ARG A 571 61.89 -8.37 -7.43
CA ARG A 571 62.86 -7.32 -7.12
C ARG A 571 63.25 -7.30 -5.64
N ASP A 572 62.77 -8.27 -4.84
CA ASP A 572 62.93 -8.34 -3.37
C ASP A 572 62.47 -7.06 -2.62
N LEU A 573 61.40 -6.42 -3.14
CA LEU A 573 60.82 -5.22 -2.57
C LEU A 573 59.63 -5.58 -1.68
N LYS A 574 59.20 -4.62 -0.82
CA LYS A 574 58.05 -4.78 0.06
C LYS A 574 56.75 -4.88 -0.72
N LEU A 575 55.97 -5.93 -0.43
CA LEU A 575 54.71 -6.23 -1.08
C LEU A 575 53.62 -5.23 -0.63
N VAL A 576 52.67 -4.99 -1.53
CA VAL A 576 51.47 -4.18 -1.28
C VAL A 576 50.50 -4.94 -0.36
N LYS A 577 50.12 -4.31 0.75
CA LYS A 577 49.07 -4.82 1.66
C LYS A 577 47.74 -4.23 1.29
N VAL A 578 46.72 -5.08 1.25
CA VAL A 578 45.37 -4.69 0.85
C VAL A 578 44.33 -5.25 1.81
N ARG A 579 43.17 -4.60 1.87
CA ARG A 579 41.91 -5.12 2.43
C ARG A 579 40.89 -5.28 1.32
N ASP A 580 39.84 -6.03 1.59
CA ASP A 580 38.72 -6.08 0.66
C ASP A 580 37.98 -4.74 0.68
N ALA A 581 37.46 -4.34 -0.49
CA ALA A 581 36.69 -3.12 -0.60
C ALA A 581 35.31 -3.30 0.04
N GLU A 582 34.89 -2.32 0.84
CA GLU A 582 33.58 -2.30 1.50
C GLU A 582 32.57 -1.59 0.62
N ALA A 583 31.42 -2.26 0.37
CA ALA A 583 30.32 -1.68 -0.37
C ALA A 583 29.59 -0.63 0.49
N ALA A 584 28.97 0.35 -0.16
CA ALA A 584 28.11 1.32 0.52
C ALA A 584 26.80 0.66 1.00
N THR A 585 26.31 1.11 2.14
CA THR A 585 24.99 0.77 2.66
C THR A 585 24.02 1.92 2.46
N SER A 586 22.75 1.62 2.23
CA SER A 586 21.72 2.63 2.00
C SER A 586 20.38 2.25 2.62
N THR A 587 19.58 3.27 2.91
CA THR A 587 18.16 3.12 3.26
C THR A 587 17.30 3.63 2.13
N GLN A 588 16.20 2.90 1.85
CA GLN A 588 15.19 3.33 0.89
C GLN A 588 14.45 4.53 1.45
N ILE A 589 14.25 5.56 0.63
CA ILE A 589 13.44 6.73 0.99
C ILE A 589 12.20 6.83 0.11
N LEU A 590 11.13 7.35 0.68
CA LEU A 590 9.92 7.73 -0.04
C LEU A 590 9.93 9.24 -0.23
N GLN A 591 9.79 9.70 -1.47
CA GLN A 591 9.75 11.12 -1.81
C GLN A 591 8.37 11.51 -2.36
N GLY A 592 7.87 12.68 -1.96
CA GLY A 592 6.70 13.25 -2.61
C GLY A 592 6.98 13.60 -4.08
N ILE A 593 5.93 13.62 -4.91
CA ILE A 593 6.04 13.86 -6.36
C ILE A 593 6.75 15.18 -6.69
N THR A 594 6.48 16.26 -5.94
CA THR A 594 7.14 17.56 -6.14
C THR A 594 8.64 17.46 -5.92
N ARG A 595 9.07 16.82 -4.83
CA ARG A 595 10.50 16.65 -4.53
C ARG A 595 11.18 15.71 -5.52
N ALA A 596 10.50 14.63 -5.93
CA ALA A 596 11.00 13.72 -6.94
C ALA A 596 11.20 14.40 -8.30
N ALA A 597 10.28 15.29 -8.72
CA ALA A 597 10.39 16.07 -9.94
C ALA A 597 11.54 17.09 -9.91
N LEU A 598 11.85 17.69 -8.75
CA LEU A 598 12.96 18.63 -8.59
C LEU A 598 14.34 17.97 -8.51
N GLN A 599 14.39 16.71 -8.01
CA GLN A 599 15.63 15.97 -7.82
C GLN A 599 15.92 14.96 -8.96
N THR A 600 15.43 15.21 -10.16
CA THR A 600 15.74 14.42 -11.35
C THR A 600 17.21 14.58 -11.76
N LYS A 601 17.73 13.65 -12.57
CA LYS A 601 19.09 13.79 -13.14
C LYS A 601 19.19 14.99 -14.07
N SER A 602 18.14 15.28 -14.83
CA SER A 602 18.06 16.40 -15.74
C SER A 602 17.79 17.70 -14.99
N PHE A 603 18.74 18.60 -14.98
CA PHE A 603 18.55 19.94 -14.41
C PHE A 603 17.65 20.81 -15.28
N MET A 604 17.60 20.58 -16.61
CA MET A 604 16.72 21.32 -17.52
C MET A 604 15.25 21.02 -17.23
N SER A 605 14.91 19.76 -17.01
CA SER A 605 13.56 19.36 -16.62
C SER A 605 13.15 19.96 -15.27
N ALA A 606 14.01 19.87 -14.27
CA ALA A 606 13.76 20.42 -12.95
C ALA A 606 13.59 21.96 -12.99
N ALA A 607 14.46 22.67 -13.70
CA ALA A 607 14.39 24.12 -13.88
C ALA A 607 13.11 24.60 -14.57
N SER A 608 12.59 23.82 -15.52
CA SER A 608 11.35 24.16 -16.22
C SER A 608 10.08 23.94 -15.37
N PHE A 609 10.21 23.19 -14.26
CA PHE A 609 9.08 22.90 -13.37
C PHE A 609 8.90 23.99 -12.31
N GLN A 610 9.84 24.13 -11.39
CA GLN A 610 9.80 25.11 -10.28
C GLN A 610 11.23 25.50 -9.86
N GLU A 611 11.36 26.57 -9.07
CA GLU A 611 12.63 27.04 -8.49
C GLU A 611 13.75 27.23 -9.55
N THR A 612 13.41 27.74 -10.71
CA THR A 612 14.30 27.84 -11.90
C THR A 612 15.69 28.40 -11.57
N THR A 613 15.75 29.53 -10.87
CA THR A 613 17.02 30.19 -10.53
C THR A 613 17.89 29.35 -9.58
N LYS A 614 17.29 28.72 -8.59
CA LYS A 614 17.99 27.88 -7.62
C LYS A 614 18.56 26.63 -8.30
N VAL A 615 17.75 25.94 -9.10
CA VAL A 615 18.16 24.73 -9.83
C VAL A 615 19.30 25.03 -10.80
N LEU A 616 19.20 26.12 -11.57
CA LEU A 616 20.26 26.53 -12.51
C LEU A 616 21.55 26.91 -11.80
N ASN A 617 21.47 27.61 -10.67
CA ASN A 617 22.64 27.96 -9.85
C ASN A 617 23.33 26.70 -9.31
N GLU A 618 22.59 25.75 -8.74
CA GLU A 618 23.14 24.49 -8.25
C GLU A 618 23.78 23.66 -9.36
N ALA A 619 23.14 23.62 -10.52
CA ALA A 619 23.67 22.91 -11.70
C ALA A 619 24.97 23.54 -12.20
N ALA A 620 25.05 24.89 -12.24
CA ALA A 620 26.25 25.61 -12.64
C ALA A 620 27.42 25.42 -11.67
N ILE A 621 27.17 25.51 -10.36
CA ILE A 621 28.17 25.29 -9.33
C ILE A 621 28.69 23.84 -9.35
N SER A 622 27.79 22.87 -9.53
CA SER A 622 28.12 21.44 -9.55
C SER A 622 28.69 20.96 -10.89
N GLY A 623 28.67 21.80 -11.96
CA GLY A 623 29.10 21.42 -13.30
C GLY A 623 28.27 20.26 -13.88
N LYS A 624 26.96 20.21 -13.62
CA LYS A 624 26.09 19.12 -14.08
C LYS A 624 25.99 19.13 -15.60
N THR A 625 25.99 17.93 -16.20
CA THR A 625 25.74 17.69 -17.62
C THR A 625 24.40 17.01 -17.81
N ASP A 626 23.59 17.50 -18.74
CA ASP A 626 22.33 16.89 -19.11
C ASP A 626 22.50 16.07 -20.39
N TYR A 627 22.13 14.80 -20.35
CA TYR A 627 22.29 13.88 -21.49
C TYR A 627 21.09 13.85 -22.43
N LEU A 628 20.06 14.69 -22.19
CA LEU A 628 18.85 14.79 -23.01
C LEU A 628 18.12 13.45 -23.20
N GLU A 629 18.02 12.68 -22.12
CA GLU A 629 17.38 11.36 -22.16
C GLU A 629 15.85 11.44 -22.03
N GLY A 630 15.32 12.47 -21.35
CA GLY A 630 13.89 12.67 -21.14
C GLY A 630 13.19 13.37 -22.30
N MET A 631 11.86 13.44 -22.25
CA MET A 631 11.08 14.10 -23.28
C MET A 631 11.17 15.62 -23.19
N LYS A 632 11.11 16.18 -21.99
CA LYS A 632 11.01 17.61 -21.74
C LYS A 632 12.25 18.39 -22.19
N GLU A 633 13.44 17.82 -21.93
CA GLU A 633 14.73 18.38 -22.34
C GLU A 633 14.83 18.48 -23.87
N ASN A 634 14.42 17.43 -24.56
CA ASN A 634 14.43 17.38 -26.01
C ASN A 634 13.46 18.40 -26.62
N VAL A 635 12.27 18.56 -26.03
CA VAL A 635 11.30 19.60 -26.44
C VAL A 635 11.89 21.01 -26.28
N ILE A 636 12.54 21.29 -25.14
CA ILE A 636 13.17 22.59 -24.89
C ILE A 636 14.27 22.88 -25.91
N CYS A 637 15.07 21.88 -26.28
CA CYS A 637 16.14 22.00 -27.27
C CYS A 637 15.63 21.97 -28.73
N GLY A 638 14.35 21.69 -28.96
CA GLY A 638 13.79 21.59 -30.33
C GLY A 638 14.15 20.26 -31.03
N HIS A 639 14.53 19.23 -30.28
CA HIS A 639 14.78 17.90 -30.82
C HIS A 639 13.51 17.03 -30.82
N LEU A 640 13.53 15.98 -31.62
CA LEU A 640 12.46 14.95 -31.54
C LEU A 640 12.48 14.29 -30.16
N ILE A 641 11.28 14.04 -29.63
CA ILE A 641 11.13 13.37 -28.34
C ILE A 641 11.60 11.90 -28.45
N PRO A 642 12.21 11.31 -27.42
CA PRO A 642 12.68 9.92 -27.44
C PRO A 642 11.51 8.93 -27.18
N ALA A 643 10.35 9.18 -27.82
CA ALA A 643 9.15 8.37 -27.70
C ALA A 643 8.48 8.21 -29.07
N GLY A 644 7.72 7.14 -29.26
CA GLY A 644 7.03 6.83 -30.49
C GLY A 644 7.99 6.82 -31.69
N THR A 645 7.62 7.50 -32.77
CA THR A 645 8.43 7.57 -34.01
C THR A 645 9.73 8.38 -33.86
N GLY A 646 9.91 9.11 -32.76
CA GLY A 646 11.15 9.86 -32.47
C GLY A 646 12.26 9.00 -31.85
N LEU A 647 12.03 7.73 -31.58
CA LEU A 647 13.08 6.80 -31.15
C LEU A 647 14.16 6.68 -32.24
N ARG A 648 15.42 6.65 -31.81
CA ARG A 648 16.57 6.53 -32.72
C ARG A 648 16.52 5.29 -33.62
N GLU A 649 15.88 4.23 -33.16
CA GLU A 649 15.69 2.99 -33.93
C GLU A 649 14.79 3.22 -35.15
N PHE A 650 13.72 4.00 -35.00
CA PHE A 650 12.80 4.32 -36.11
C PHE A 650 13.42 5.23 -37.15
N SER A 651 14.40 6.06 -36.78
CA SER A 651 15.09 6.92 -37.75
C SER A 651 15.93 6.13 -38.77
N LYS A 652 16.24 4.87 -38.44
CA LYS A 652 17.00 3.94 -39.30
C LYS A 652 16.12 3.04 -40.16
N ILE A 653 14.80 3.10 -39.98
CA ILE A 653 13.87 2.28 -40.76
C ILE A 653 13.73 2.90 -42.16
N VAL A 654 14.04 2.13 -43.16
CA VAL A 654 13.81 2.46 -44.56
C VAL A 654 12.58 1.69 -45.01
N VAL A 655 11.56 2.41 -45.43
CA VAL A 655 10.38 1.80 -46.04
C VAL A 655 10.68 1.55 -47.49
N ALA A 656 10.72 0.28 -47.89
CA ALA A 656 10.92 -0.12 -49.27
C ALA A 656 9.92 -1.22 -49.65
N ASP A 657 9.65 -1.38 -50.95
CA ASP A 657 8.87 -2.50 -51.43
C ASP A 657 9.65 -3.79 -51.21
N LYS A 658 8.95 -4.89 -50.95
CA LYS A 658 9.59 -6.16 -50.63
C LYS A 658 10.57 -6.63 -51.74
N GLU A 659 10.20 -6.39 -53.00
CA GLU A 659 11.03 -6.67 -54.14
C GLU A 659 12.30 -5.79 -54.21
N GLU A 660 12.20 -4.51 -53.85
CA GLU A 660 13.34 -3.59 -53.76
C GLU A 660 14.30 -3.98 -52.64
N TYR A 661 13.76 -4.41 -51.50
CA TYR A 661 14.58 -4.91 -50.37
C TYR A 661 15.32 -6.19 -50.71
N GLU A 662 14.68 -7.15 -51.38
CA GLU A 662 15.32 -8.39 -51.83
C GLU A 662 16.42 -8.12 -52.86
N ARG A 663 16.20 -7.18 -53.81
CA ARG A 663 17.22 -6.74 -54.75
C ARG A 663 18.41 -6.04 -54.06
N ALA A 664 18.15 -5.19 -53.09
CA ALA A 664 19.17 -4.50 -52.31
C ALA A 664 19.99 -5.48 -51.47
N GLN A 665 19.36 -6.49 -50.88
CA GLN A 665 20.06 -7.56 -50.14
C GLN A 665 20.93 -8.42 -51.10
N ALA A 666 20.43 -8.82 -52.24
CA ALA A 666 21.17 -9.58 -53.23
C ALA A 666 22.37 -8.76 -53.79
N ALA A 667 22.19 -7.47 -54.01
CA ALA A 667 23.28 -6.58 -54.42
C ALA A 667 24.35 -6.43 -53.34
N LYS A 668 23.95 -6.37 -52.07
CA LYS A 668 24.86 -6.26 -50.93
C LYS A 668 25.64 -7.56 -50.72
N ALA A 669 24.98 -8.71 -50.82
CA ALA A 669 25.63 -10.02 -50.75
C ALA A 669 26.64 -10.22 -51.89
N ALA A 670 26.33 -9.78 -53.14
CA ALA A 670 27.25 -9.81 -54.26
C ALA A 670 28.48 -8.90 -54.06
N ALA A 671 28.27 -7.71 -53.47
CA ALA A 671 29.37 -6.77 -53.17
C ALA A 671 30.30 -7.33 -52.06
N ASP A 672 29.72 -7.96 -51.02
CA ASP A 672 30.48 -8.61 -49.92
C ASP A 672 31.27 -9.86 -50.42
N GLU A 673 30.73 -10.55 -51.43
CA GLU A 673 31.46 -11.67 -52.11
C GLU A 673 32.62 -11.15 -53.01
N GLU A 674 32.43 -10.00 -53.70
CA GLU A 674 33.50 -9.35 -54.49
C GLU A 674 34.60 -8.74 -53.59
N GLU A 675 34.29 -8.30 -52.37
CA GLU A 675 35.28 -7.80 -51.40
C GLU A 675 36.09 -8.92 -50.73
N GLN A 676 35.57 -10.15 -50.70
CA GLN A 676 36.23 -11.32 -50.14
C GLN A 676 37.03 -12.15 -51.16
N ALA A 677 36.90 -11.90 -52.48
CA ALA A 677 37.62 -12.52 -53.57
C ALA A 677 38.84 -11.68 -54.01
#